data_b80557b89ad5a406df1accb3aefc1133
#
_entry.id   b80557b89ad5a406df1accb3aefc1133
#
_cell.length_a   1.000
_cell.length_b   1.000
_cell.length_c   1.000
_cell.angle_alpha   90.00
_cell.angle_beta   90.00
_cell.angle_gamma   90.00
#
_symmetry.space_group_name_H-M   'P 1'
#
loop_
_entity.id
_entity.type
_entity.pdbx_description
1 polymer ?
#
loop_
_entity_poly.entity_id
_entity_poly.type
_entity_poly.pdbx_seq_one_letter_code
_entity_poly.pdbx_strand_id
1 'polypeptide(L)'
;MSRLVRVAVAIAIVLAGQWLAGQPHLYMPIFDAIREEVIMTNDAEIVEMQDDERWFVIIVEFPDSPADTNTVDRANSMLMGANSAATYFSEISSGRSTLTADIQSTIHTAHHSEAAYGSDSGTERDVGDASTGGPAGLVEEALTETFDNVDLSPYDFDNDGWVDRLLVIHTGGAQEDGGGTNSIWSHYAPLSPGFEAGGKSIGAYTMASFSSNGLGTMIHEMLHMMGAVDLYDVHTAVPSSDWSGVGAWDIMASGNWNGNGRTPALPTSGTLDLIGAVEPLDLSIGALVAENQSYTILPHVPNAGTVRFTIAPGEYIWMESRIDSGFDRDLPAHGLLVTQEDRYHADFEHNEVNRDPEHAYLKVIEADQDASLENGIDDDEGDIFTSGTFGADGIQIRDGHGRLVPWTVTIDSVDSSGADITVSHPGPGHAEIMPPRTPTRLLGNENVPIAYTANQECMPWSQLTSSDGRIVSLVGARMLAPGESTEFDIAFSQSATPGTTGYIEGTLGCGTQNPATDIKIEWSIVSNRLIPEVMEGQIDVTEIVTLEHVLSFDGAGYTTYDVVIEGPLSRIASTGTQQSLGPGSVIQLEINPNGLLSPGMLANGKVQLYDEFGLAGEFNVTLQAEPPGSVGGALMWLAEPANNVQLISVLLAFWVISSGRRGEKEKPNPMPIRRPSEQIMAKPMPEYIDSDEFGNLRQF
;
A
#
# COMPACT_ATOMS: atom_id res chain seq x y z
N MET A 1 -7.73 15.30 58.94
CA MET A 1 -8.56 16.40 58.38
C MET A 1 -9.97 16.30 59.00
N SER A 2 -10.56 17.45 59.41
CA SER A 2 -11.93 17.46 59.85
C SER A 2 -12.92 17.12 58.72
N ARG A 3 -14.12 16.62 59.05
CA ARG A 3 -15.14 16.26 58.03
C ARG A 3 -15.48 17.45 57.15
N LEU A 4 -15.57 18.66 57.71
CA LEU A 4 -15.82 19.91 56.95
C LEU A 4 -14.70 20.24 55.95
N VAL A 5 -13.43 20.07 56.36
CA VAL A 5 -12.29 20.33 55.48
C VAL A 5 -12.25 19.31 54.32
N ARG A 6 -12.59 18.04 54.54
CA ARG A 6 -12.66 17.03 53.48
C ARG A 6 -13.76 17.32 52.46
N VAL A 7 -14.93 17.74 52.94
CA VAL A 7 -16.05 18.13 52.10
C VAL A 7 -15.66 19.35 51.27
N ALA A 8 -15.01 20.36 51.85
CA ALA A 8 -14.57 21.53 51.14
C ALA A 8 -13.51 21.20 50.06
N VAL A 9 -12.55 20.30 50.38
CA VAL A 9 -11.54 19.81 49.40
C VAL A 9 -12.22 19.03 48.27
N ALA A 10 -13.18 18.14 48.58
CA ALA A 10 -13.90 17.40 47.56
C ALA A 10 -14.68 18.33 46.61
N ILE A 11 -15.34 19.35 47.12
CA ILE A 11 -16.03 20.36 46.31
C ILE A 11 -15.03 21.10 45.43
N ALA A 12 -13.88 21.48 45.96
CA ALA A 12 -12.86 22.16 45.22
C ALA A 12 -12.30 21.30 44.07
N ILE A 13 -12.11 19.98 44.27
CA ILE A 13 -11.70 19.01 43.26
C ILE A 13 -12.71 18.94 42.11
N VAL A 14 -14.02 18.82 42.45
CA VAL A 14 -15.08 18.75 41.43
C VAL A 14 -15.16 20.06 40.62
N LEU A 15 -15.09 21.21 41.29
CA LEU A 15 -15.09 22.50 40.58
C LEU A 15 -13.86 22.70 39.71
N ALA A 16 -12.69 22.25 40.17
CA ALA A 16 -11.46 22.29 39.37
C ALA A 16 -11.56 21.34 38.15
N GLY A 17 -12.11 20.15 38.33
CA GLY A 17 -12.35 19.21 37.22
C GLY A 17 -13.35 19.75 36.19
N GLN A 18 -14.41 20.42 36.65
CA GLN A 18 -15.39 21.02 35.77
C GLN A 18 -14.82 22.22 34.99
N TRP A 19 -13.96 23.02 35.64
CA TRP A 19 -13.21 24.08 34.98
C TRP A 19 -12.19 23.52 33.99
N LEU A 20 -11.45 22.49 34.36
CA LEU A 20 -10.46 21.83 33.50
C LEU A 20 -11.11 21.20 32.26
N ALA A 21 -12.27 20.53 32.42
CA ALA A 21 -13.03 19.97 31.28
C ALA A 21 -13.44 21.03 30.23
N GLY A 22 -13.56 22.30 30.63
CA GLY A 22 -13.75 23.43 29.72
C GLY A 22 -12.46 23.99 29.10
N GLN A 23 -11.30 23.36 29.32
CA GLN A 23 -9.98 23.80 28.84
C GLN A 23 -9.28 22.68 28.05
N PRO A 24 -9.75 22.32 26.84
CA PRO A 24 -9.23 21.18 26.07
C PRO A 24 -7.70 21.23 25.89
N HIS A 25 -7.14 22.40 25.63
CA HIS A 25 -5.71 22.59 25.43
C HIS A 25 -4.81 22.15 26.61
N LEU A 26 -5.38 21.97 27.81
CA LEU A 26 -4.61 21.54 28.98
C LEU A 26 -4.58 20.01 29.17
N TYR A 27 -5.59 19.29 28.69
CA TYR A 27 -5.67 17.83 28.89
C TYR A 27 -5.63 17.03 27.59
N MET A 28 -6.01 17.63 26.43
CA MET A 28 -5.98 16.91 25.16
C MET A 28 -4.60 16.34 24.82
N PRO A 29 -3.47 17.04 25.04
CA PRO A 29 -2.16 16.43 24.76
C PRO A 29 -1.87 15.15 25.54
N ILE A 30 -2.47 15.01 26.76
CA ILE A 30 -2.32 13.79 27.56
C ILE A 30 -3.22 12.67 27.01
N PHE A 31 -4.43 13.02 26.57
CA PHE A 31 -5.35 12.06 25.99
C PHE A 31 -4.90 11.65 24.58
N ASP A 32 -4.32 12.57 23.81
CA ASP A 32 -3.76 12.29 22.49
C ASP A 32 -2.54 11.35 22.63
N ALA A 33 -1.63 11.60 23.56
CA ALA A 33 -0.53 10.68 23.86
C ALA A 33 -1.00 9.29 24.30
N ILE A 34 -2.07 9.20 25.16
CA ILE A 34 -2.67 7.93 25.54
C ILE A 34 -3.42 7.31 24.34
N ARG A 35 -4.01 8.11 23.49
CA ARG A 35 -4.69 7.65 22.27
C ARG A 35 -3.70 7.13 21.24
N GLU A 36 -2.59 7.78 21.04
CA GLU A 36 -1.47 7.28 20.24
C GLU A 36 -0.93 5.96 20.78
N GLU A 37 -0.89 5.77 22.10
CA GLU A 37 -0.46 4.53 22.74
C GLU A 37 -1.53 3.41 22.76
N VAL A 38 -2.83 3.75 22.69
CA VAL A 38 -3.97 2.81 22.73
C VAL A 38 -4.64 2.59 21.37
N ILE A 39 -4.53 3.56 20.46
CA ILE A 39 -4.84 3.44 19.04
C ILE A 39 -3.49 3.27 18.32
N MET A 40 -2.79 2.20 18.63
CA MET A 40 -1.86 1.64 17.66
C MET A 40 -2.74 1.10 16.52
N THR A 41 -3.09 1.99 15.60
CA THR A 41 -3.37 1.60 14.24
C THR A 41 -2.16 0.79 13.79
N ASN A 42 -2.36 -0.16 12.92
CA ASN A 42 -1.29 -0.98 12.34
C ASN A 42 -0.46 -0.10 11.37
N ASP A 43 -0.02 1.05 11.84
CA ASP A 43 0.79 2.04 11.13
C ASP A 43 2.27 1.78 11.44
N ALA A 44 2.69 0.51 11.32
CA ALA A 44 4.11 0.23 11.15
C ALA A 44 4.55 0.98 9.89
N GLU A 45 5.43 1.95 10.03
CA GLU A 45 6.00 2.60 8.86
C GLU A 45 6.79 1.57 8.06
N ILE A 46 6.64 1.58 6.74
CA ILE A 46 7.45 0.71 5.88
C ILE A 46 8.89 1.23 5.94
N VAL A 47 9.78 0.38 6.42
CA VAL A 47 11.21 0.71 6.49
C VAL A 47 11.91 0.22 5.23
N GLU A 48 12.52 1.15 4.49
CA GLU A 48 13.33 0.87 3.30
C GLU A 48 14.51 -0.06 3.62
N MET A 49 15.22 -0.55 2.59
CA MET A 49 16.37 -1.44 2.71
C MET A 49 17.49 -0.84 3.57
N GLN A 50 17.92 -1.59 4.56
CA GLN A 50 18.97 -1.21 5.49
C GLN A 50 20.35 -1.77 5.09
N ASP A 51 21.43 -1.15 5.56
CA ASP A 51 22.80 -1.66 5.37
C ASP A 51 23.00 -3.01 6.08
N ASP A 52 22.40 -3.16 7.27
CA ASP A 52 22.36 -4.40 8.05
C ASP A 52 20.93 -4.92 8.08
N GLU A 53 20.49 -5.62 7.03
CA GLU A 53 19.20 -6.28 6.96
C GLU A 53 19.16 -7.50 7.87
N ARG A 54 18.24 -7.53 8.82
CA ARG A 54 18.10 -8.62 9.76
C ARG A 54 16.67 -9.13 9.83
N TRP A 55 16.49 -10.41 9.54
CA TRP A 55 15.20 -11.05 9.42
C TRP A 55 14.96 -12.06 10.54
N PHE A 56 13.83 -11.94 11.22
CA PHE A 56 13.32 -12.98 12.11
C PHE A 56 12.62 -14.04 11.28
N VAL A 57 13.06 -15.30 11.36
CA VAL A 57 12.58 -16.36 10.49
C VAL A 57 11.99 -17.51 11.30
N ILE A 58 10.73 -17.84 11.04
CA ILE A 58 10.02 -18.98 11.62
C ILE A 58 9.81 -20.06 10.54
N ILE A 59 10.02 -21.31 10.90
CA ILE A 59 9.68 -22.46 10.05
C ILE A 59 8.42 -23.12 10.60
N VAL A 60 7.46 -23.38 9.71
CA VAL A 60 6.21 -24.07 10.01
C VAL A 60 6.12 -25.36 9.22
N GLU A 61 5.75 -26.45 9.90
CA GLU A 61 5.40 -27.72 9.25
C GLU A 61 3.92 -28.03 9.45
N PHE A 62 3.33 -28.76 8.52
CA PHE A 62 1.96 -29.25 8.65
C PHE A 62 1.94 -30.76 8.97
N PRO A 63 0.88 -31.24 9.68
CA PRO A 63 0.74 -32.68 9.98
C PRO A 63 0.73 -33.58 8.72
N ASP A 64 0.28 -33.03 7.58
CA ASP A 64 0.24 -33.70 6.27
C ASP A 64 1.45 -33.39 5.39
N SER A 65 2.28 -32.44 5.76
CA SER A 65 3.57 -32.11 5.12
C SER A 65 4.65 -31.85 6.18
N PRO A 66 5.11 -32.89 6.92
CA PRO A 66 6.06 -32.72 8.00
C PRO A 66 7.46 -32.33 7.50
N ALA A 67 8.19 -31.58 8.31
CA ALA A 67 9.59 -31.24 8.09
C ALA A 67 10.47 -32.51 8.12
N ASP A 68 11.53 -32.49 7.35
CA ASP A 68 12.57 -33.51 7.37
C ASP A 68 13.83 -33.01 8.11
N THR A 69 14.81 -33.86 8.24
CA THR A 69 16.08 -33.56 8.93
C THR A 69 16.90 -32.45 8.25
N ASN A 70 16.58 -32.09 7.01
CA ASN A 70 17.31 -31.10 6.22
C ASN A 70 16.53 -29.78 6.07
N THR A 71 15.35 -29.65 6.66
CA THR A 71 14.47 -28.48 6.47
C THR A 71 15.14 -27.19 6.90
N VAL A 72 15.79 -27.16 8.08
CA VAL A 72 16.52 -25.97 8.56
C VAL A 72 17.74 -25.68 7.67
N ASP A 73 18.46 -26.71 7.19
CA ASP A 73 19.60 -26.54 6.29
C ASP A 73 19.15 -25.98 4.93
N ARG A 74 17.95 -26.39 4.44
CA ARG A 74 17.35 -25.81 3.23
C ARG A 74 17.02 -24.35 3.42
N ALA A 75 16.33 -23.98 4.51
CA ALA A 75 16.03 -22.58 4.83
C ALA A 75 17.31 -21.75 4.86
N ASN A 76 18.32 -22.22 5.59
CA ASN A 76 19.60 -21.54 5.66
C ASN A 76 20.29 -21.43 4.28
N SER A 77 20.15 -22.44 3.41
CA SER A 77 20.71 -22.38 2.05
C SER A 77 19.97 -21.39 1.16
N MET A 78 18.65 -21.29 1.26
CA MET A 78 17.83 -20.32 0.51
C MET A 78 18.11 -18.89 0.97
N LEU A 79 18.31 -18.68 2.26
CA LEU A 79 18.53 -17.34 2.83
C LEU A 79 19.99 -16.91 2.76
N MET A 80 20.96 -17.78 3.04
CA MET A 80 22.36 -17.44 3.29
C MET A 80 23.37 -18.21 2.41
N GLY A 81 22.89 -19.00 1.45
CA GLY A 81 23.74 -19.81 0.57
C GLY A 81 24.44 -19.01 -0.53
N ALA A 82 25.05 -19.70 -1.49
CA ALA A 82 25.77 -19.09 -2.60
C ALA A 82 24.84 -18.47 -3.68
N ASN A 83 23.62 -18.96 -3.81
CA ASN A 83 22.55 -18.40 -4.65
C ASN A 83 21.33 -18.28 -3.75
N SER A 84 21.17 -17.16 -3.11
CA SER A 84 20.30 -17.00 -1.95
C SER A 84 19.79 -15.57 -1.84
N ALA A 85 18.85 -15.33 -0.93
CA ALA A 85 18.39 -13.98 -0.62
C ALA A 85 19.56 -13.06 -0.23
N ALA A 86 20.53 -13.53 0.58
CA ALA A 86 21.68 -12.71 0.98
C ALA A 86 22.53 -12.27 -0.21
N THR A 87 22.75 -13.17 -1.19
CA THR A 87 23.47 -12.78 -2.42
C THR A 87 22.67 -11.85 -3.30
N TYR A 88 21.34 -12.02 -3.35
CA TYR A 88 20.46 -11.13 -4.08
C TYR A 88 20.44 -9.72 -3.48
N PHE A 89 20.24 -9.59 -2.17
CA PHE A 89 20.26 -8.30 -1.46
C PHE A 89 21.61 -7.58 -1.59
N SER A 90 22.72 -8.34 -1.55
CA SER A 90 24.05 -7.80 -1.82
C SER A 90 24.17 -7.29 -3.26
N GLU A 91 23.60 -8.00 -4.25
CA GLU A 91 23.68 -7.61 -5.67
C GLU A 91 22.85 -6.35 -5.94
N ILE A 92 21.59 -6.28 -5.49
CA ILE A 92 20.72 -5.12 -5.73
C ILE A 92 21.19 -3.85 -5.02
N SER A 93 21.91 -3.99 -3.89
CA SER A 93 22.52 -2.87 -3.16
C SER A 93 23.98 -2.61 -3.51
N SER A 94 24.55 -3.38 -4.47
CA SER A 94 25.97 -3.42 -4.85
C SER A 94 26.90 -3.59 -3.65
N GLY A 95 26.54 -4.50 -2.77
CA GLY A 95 27.31 -4.84 -1.57
C GLY A 95 27.15 -3.89 -0.40
N ARG A 96 26.25 -2.91 -0.49
CA ARG A 96 25.93 -2.02 0.64
C ARG A 96 25.19 -2.78 1.74
N SER A 97 24.14 -3.51 1.36
CA SER A 97 23.31 -4.25 2.30
C SER A 97 23.87 -5.65 2.56
N THR A 98 23.84 -6.05 3.81
CA THR A 98 24.20 -7.40 4.28
C THR A 98 23.02 -8.03 4.98
N LEU A 99 22.49 -9.12 4.44
CA LEU A 99 21.38 -9.83 5.05
C LEU A 99 21.86 -10.81 6.12
N THR A 100 21.19 -10.82 7.26
CA THR A 100 21.30 -11.81 8.33
C THR A 100 19.92 -12.43 8.57
N ALA A 101 19.81 -13.75 8.53
CA ALA A 101 18.58 -14.47 8.81
C ALA A 101 18.69 -15.24 10.13
N ASP A 102 17.92 -14.85 11.13
CA ASP A 102 17.86 -15.52 12.44
C ASP A 102 16.76 -16.59 12.43
N ILE A 103 17.09 -17.77 11.91
CA ILE A 103 16.16 -18.89 11.81
C ILE A 103 15.93 -19.49 13.20
N GLN A 104 14.68 -19.52 13.64
CA GLN A 104 14.32 -20.16 14.90
C GLN A 104 14.65 -21.66 14.87
N SER A 105 15.27 -22.14 15.94
CA SER A 105 15.71 -23.55 16.04
C SER A 105 14.56 -24.53 16.21
N THR A 106 13.40 -24.08 16.69
CA THR A 106 12.19 -24.86 16.84
C THR A 106 11.31 -24.68 15.62
N ILE A 107 11.01 -25.79 14.93
CA ILE A 107 10.00 -25.81 13.87
C ILE A 107 8.64 -25.88 14.54
N HIS A 108 7.75 -24.96 14.18
CA HIS A 108 6.37 -25.00 14.64
C HIS A 108 5.59 -26.09 13.88
N THR A 109 4.90 -26.97 14.60
CA THR A 109 3.97 -27.92 13.98
C THR A 109 2.56 -27.36 14.02
N ALA A 110 2.00 -26.98 12.88
CA ALA A 110 0.66 -26.41 12.77
C ALA A 110 -0.40 -27.36 13.35
N HIS A 111 -1.42 -26.83 14.00
CA HIS A 111 -2.49 -27.61 14.61
C HIS A 111 -3.35 -28.36 13.58
N HIS A 112 -3.42 -27.85 12.36
CA HIS A 112 -4.24 -28.36 11.27
C HIS A 112 -3.39 -28.62 10.01
N SER A 113 -3.99 -29.28 9.01
CA SER A 113 -3.39 -29.45 7.69
C SER A 113 -3.24 -28.11 6.98
N GLU A 114 -2.35 -28.04 5.98
CA GLU A 114 -2.18 -26.84 5.15
C GLU A 114 -3.52 -26.32 4.59
N ALA A 115 -4.37 -27.21 4.08
CA ALA A 115 -5.68 -26.88 3.53
C ALA A 115 -6.60 -26.16 4.52
N ALA A 116 -6.45 -26.36 5.81
CA ALA A 116 -7.26 -25.67 6.81
C ALA A 116 -6.91 -24.20 6.94
N TYR A 117 -5.71 -23.79 6.50
CA TYR A 117 -5.29 -22.39 6.47
C TYR A 117 -5.33 -21.77 5.08
N GLY A 118 -5.03 -22.56 4.03
CA GLY A 118 -4.81 -22.07 2.67
C GLY A 118 -5.92 -22.40 1.65
N SER A 119 -7.06 -23.00 2.07
CA SER A 119 -8.11 -23.29 1.08
C SER A 119 -8.80 -22.05 0.56
N ASP A 120 -8.95 -21.96 -0.76
CA ASP A 120 -9.72 -20.92 -1.43
C ASP A 120 -11.24 -21.06 -1.21
N SER A 121 -11.95 -19.95 -1.23
CA SER A 121 -13.41 -19.89 -1.21
C SER A 121 -13.94 -18.98 -2.32
N GLY A 122 -14.47 -19.56 -3.37
CA GLY A 122 -14.95 -18.81 -4.54
C GLY A 122 -13.79 -18.15 -5.28
N THR A 123 -13.71 -16.84 -5.27
CA THR A 123 -12.62 -16.03 -5.86
C THR A 123 -11.62 -15.56 -4.81
N GLU A 124 -11.91 -15.77 -3.53
CA GLU A 124 -11.02 -15.36 -2.44
C GLU A 124 -9.99 -16.47 -2.17
N ARG A 125 -8.71 -16.09 -2.12
CA ARG A 125 -7.60 -16.99 -1.82
C ARG A 125 -7.40 -17.12 -0.31
N ASP A 126 -6.83 -18.24 0.11
CA ASP A 126 -6.35 -18.50 1.47
C ASP A 126 -7.37 -18.21 2.59
N VAL A 127 -8.66 -18.43 2.32
CA VAL A 127 -9.71 -18.23 3.32
C VAL A 127 -9.58 -19.26 4.45
N GLY A 128 -9.20 -20.48 4.12
CA GLY A 128 -9.07 -21.59 5.06
C GLY A 128 -10.39 -21.95 5.75
N ASP A 129 -10.28 -22.69 6.85
CA ASP A 129 -11.41 -22.98 7.73
C ASP A 129 -11.71 -21.75 8.62
N ALA A 130 -12.96 -21.39 8.82
CA ALA A 130 -13.36 -20.24 9.64
C ALA A 130 -12.81 -20.25 11.10
N SER A 131 -12.33 -21.41 11.59
CA SER A 131 -11.76 -21.55 12.92
C SER A 131 -10.26 -21.34 13.01
N THR A 132 -9.57 -21.28 11.87
CA THR A 132 -8.10 -21.15 11.81
C THR A 132 -7.64 -19.71 11.61
N GLY A 133 -8.46 -18.85 11.02
CA GLY A 133 -8.09 -17.48 10.69
C GLY A 133 -7.15 -17.37 9.47
N GLY A 134 -7.09 -18.42 8.65
CA GLY A 134 -6.24 -18.45 7.45
C GLY A 134 -4.74 -18.41 7.75
N PRO A 135 -3.90 -17.94 6.80
CA PRO A 135 -2.45 -17.83 7.00
C PRO A 135 -2.06 -16.89 8.15
N ALA A 136 -2.80 -15.79 8.36
CA ALA A 136 -2.56 -14.90 9.49
C ALA A 136 -2.73 -15.62 10.83
N GLY A 137 -3.79 -16.46 10.96
CA GLY A 137 -4.00 -17.29 12.14
C GLY A 137 -2.90 -18.34 12.35
N LEU A 138 -2.31 -18.88 11.27
CA LEU A 138 -1.13 -19.75 11.34
C LEU A 138 0.09 -19.01 11.89
N VAL A 139 0.30 -17.78 11.47
CA VAL A 139 1.39 -16.94 11.97
C VAL A 139 1.21 -16.61 13.45
N GLU A 140 0.00 -16.22 13.87
CA GLU A 140 -0.32 -15.99 15.29
C GLU A 140 -0.12 -17.26 16.15
N GLU A 141 -0.54 -18.43 15.65
CA GLU A 141 -0.32 -19.72 16.28
C GLU A 141 1.18 -20.00 16.46
N ALA A 142 1.96 -19.86 15.39
CA ALA A 142 3.40 -20.09 15.40
C ALA A 142 4.12 -19.13 16.35
N LEU A 143 3.77 -17.85 16.33
CA LEU A 143 4.33 -16.84 17.25
C LEU A 143 3.97 -17.18 18.70
N THR A 144 2.72 -17.56 18.99
CA THR A 144 2.28 -17.91 20.35
C THR A 144 3.04 -19.09 20.93
N GLU A 145 3.36 -20.11 20.11
CA GLU A 145 3.95 -21.36 20.59
C GLU A 145 5.50 -21.39 20.52
N THR A 146 6.10 -20.64 19.60
CA THR A 146 7.56 -20.65 19.44
C THR A 146 8.27 -19.49 20.10
N PHE A 147 7.51 -18.48 20.55
CA PHE A 147 8.05 -17.25 21.08
C PHE A 147 8.47 -17.37 22.56
N ASP A 148 9.61 -17.98 22.83
CA ASP A 148 10.21 -18.05 24.16
C ASP A 148 11.30 -16.99 24.33
N ASN A 149 10.94 -15.79 24.83
CA ASN A 149 11.87 -14.72 25.23
C ASN A 149 12.91 -14.30 24.16
N VAL A 150 12.53 -14.28 22.89
CA VAL A 150 13.37 -13.70 21.84
C VAL A 150 13.37 -12.17 21.98
N ASP A 151 14.55 -11.56 21.91
CA ASP A 151 14.68 -10.11 21.82
C ASP A 151 14.36 -9.69 20.37
N LEU A 152 13.25 -8.98 20.17
CA LEU A 152 12.83 -8.48 18.86
C LEU A 152 13.43 -7.10 18.51
N SER A 153 14.13 -6.45 19.42
CA SER A 153 14.71 -5.13 19.16
C SER A 153 15.66 -5.06 17.95
N PRO A 154 16.37 -6.15 17.55
CA PRO A 154 17.19 -6.12 16.34
C PRO A 154 16.44 -6.08 15.02
N TYR A 155 15.11 -6.29 15.02
CA TYR A 155 14.25 -6.33 13.84
C TYR A 155 13.29 -5.12 13.76
N ASP A 156 13.42 -4.16 14.64
CA ASP A 156 12.74 -2.86 14.71
C ASP A 156 13.82 -1.79 14.44
N PHE A 157 13.96 -1.43 13.15
CA PHE A 157 15.12 -0.63 12.68
C PHE A 157 14.96 0.86 12.96
N ASP A 158 13.75 1.37 12.94
CA ASP A 158 13.44 2.78 13.19
C ASP A 158 13.10 3.08 14.66
N ASN A 159 12.94 2.04 15.48
CA ASN A 159 12.60 2.07 16.90
C ASN A 159 11.20 2.62 17.17
N ASP A 160 10.26 2.39 16.29
CA ASP A 160 8.84 2.74 16.43
C ASP A 160 8.07 1.76 17.32
N GLY A 161 8.67 0.62 17.65
CA GLY A 161 8.10 -0.45 18.46
C GLY A 161 7.51 -1.60 17.67
N TRP A 162 7.53 -1.53 16.35
CA TRP A 162 7.10 -2.58 15.45
C TRP A 162 8.28 -3.38 14.89
N VAL A 163 8.01 -4.62 14.53
CA VAL A 163 8.98 -5.50 13.88
C VAL A 163 8.87 -5.31 12.36
N ASP A 164 9.97 -4.86 11.74
CA ASP A 164 10.02 -4.55 10.31
C ASP A 164 10.22 -5.76 9.42
N ARG A 165 10.77 -6.87 9.96
CA ARG A 165 11.18 -8.02 9.14
C ARG A 165 10.80 -9.34 9.81
N LEU A 166 9.70 -9.95 9.35
CA LEU A 166 9.29 -11.30 9.74
C LEU A 166 9.06 -12.16 8.48
N LEU A 167 9.75 -13.30 8.42
CA LEU A 167 9.56 -14.29 7.37
C LEU A 167 9.09 -15.63 7.98
N VAL A 168 8.01 -16.17 7.44
CA VAL A 168 7.50 -17.49 7.76
C VAL A 168 7.68 -18.41 6.54
N ILE A 169 8.42 -19.51 6.71
CA ILE A 169 8.64 -20.47 5.64
C ILE A 169 7.93 -21.79 6.01
N HIS A 170 7.05 -22.27 5.16
CA HIS A 170 6.28 -23.49 5.44
C HIS A 170 6.66 -24.67 4.55
N THR A 171 6.40 -25.88 5.06
CA THR A 171 6.73 -27.13 4.36
C THR A 171 5.64 -27.60 3.39
N GLY A 172 4.51 -26.92 3.35
CA GLY A 172 3.41 -27.19 2.43
C GLY A 172 3.73 -26.90 0.97
N GLY A 173 2.77 -27.14 0.10
CA GLY A 173 2.86 -26.75 -1.31
C GLY A 173 2.81 -25.24 -1.47
N ALA A 174 3.19 -24.75 -2.66
CA ALA A 174 2.96 -23.38 -3.07
C ALA A 174 1.83 -23.35 -4.10
N GLN A 175 0.77 -22.56 -3.87
CA GLN A 175 -0.34 -22.52 -4.80
C GLN A 175 0.10 -21.98 -6.16
N GLU A 176 0.94 -20.93 -6.15
CA GLU A 176 1.56 -20.32 -7.32
C GLU A 176 2.48 -21.24 -8.11
N ASP A 177 3.03 -22.29 -7.48
CA ASP A 177 3.89 -23.31 -8.11
C ASP A 177 3.12 -24.63 -8.39
N GLY A 178 1.80 -24.56 -8.48
CA GLY A 178 0.94 -25.70 -8.84
C GLY A 178 0.51 -26.60 -7.68
N GLY A 179 0.65 -26.15 -6.43
CA GLY A 179 0.16 -26.85 -5.23
C GLY A 179 -1.36 -27.01 -5.19
N GLY A 180 -2.09 -26.18 -5.96
CA GLY A 180 -3.55 -26.21 -6.07
C GLY A 180 -4.25 -25.37 -5.01
N THR A 181 -5.57 -25.18 -5.14
CA THR A 181 -6.41 -24.27 -4.35
C THR A 181 -6.57 -24.65 -2.86
N ASN A 182 -5.83 -25.63 -2.38
CA ASN A 182 -5.77 -26.00 -0.96
C ASN A 182 -4.40 -25.72 -0.34
N SER A 183 -3.47 -25.21 -1.13
CA SER A 183 -2.15 -24.78 -0.67
C SER A 183 -2.13 -23.29 -0.45
N ILE A 184 -1.30 -22.83 0.47
CA ILE A 184 -1.12 -21.42 0.74
C ILE A 184 -0.42 -20.76 -0.45
N TRP A 185 -0.94 -19.63 -0.92
CA TRP A 185 -0.26 -18.72 -1.84
C TRP A 185 0.81 -17.96 -1.06
N SER A 186 2.04 -17.89 -1.56
CA SER A 186 3.07 -17.04 -0.95
C SER A 186 2.63 -15.57 -1.00
N HIS A 187 2.81 -14.84 0.10
CA HIS A 187 2.31 -13.46 0.20
C HIS A 187 2.99 -12.66 1.32
N TYR A 188 2.98 -11.35 1.17
CA TYR A 188 3.09 -10.38 2.24
C TYR A 188 1.70 -9.98 2.71
N ALA A 189 1.48 -9.92 4.04
CA ALA A 189 0.21 -9.48 4.58
C ALA A 189 0.34 -8.82 5.96
N PRO A 190 -0.57 -7.89 6.29
CA PRO A 190 -0.67 -7.35 7.65
C PRO A 190 -1.25 -8.38 8.63
N LEU A 191 -0.80 -8.31 9.89
CA LEU A 191 -1.47 -8.92 11.04
C LEU A 191 -2.37 -7.87 11.70
N SER A 192 -3.67 -8.13 11.74
CA SER A 192 -4.64 -7.22 12.37
C SER A 192 -5.55 -7.98 13.35
N PRO A 193 -5.61 -7.59 14.63
CA PRO A 193 -4.72 -6.62 15.30
C PRO A 193 -3.29 -7.18 15.38
N GLY A 194 -2.26 -6.36 15.48
CA GLY A 194 -0.88 -6.82 15.59
C GLY A 194 -0.65 -7.78 16.78
N PHE A 195 0.38 -8.62 16.68
CA PHE A 195 0.75 -9.59 17.71
C PHE A 195 1.80 -9.00 18.66
N GLU A 196 1.50 -8.98 19.96
CA GLU A 196 2.39 -8.45 20.98
C GLU A 196 3.35 -9.53 21.49
N ALA A 197 4.66 -9.31 21.32
CA ALA A 197 5.68 -10.23 21.78
C ALA A 197 6.98 -9.52 22.16
N GLY A 198 7.65 -9.96 23.24
CA GLY A 198 8.96 -9.44 23.63
C GLY A 198 9.03 -7.93 23.89
N GLY A 199 7.89 -7.26 24.12
CA GLY A 199 7.79 -5.81 24.29
C GLY A 199 7.81 -5.03 22.97
N LYS A 200 7.59 -5.71 21.84
CA LYS A 200 7.40 -5.17 20.49
C LYS A 200 6.10 -5.70 19.90
N SER A 201 5.62 -5.02 18.87
CA SER A 201 4.46 -5.43 18.10
C SER A 201 4.90 -6.00 16.76
N ILE A 202 4.21 -7.03 16.28
CA ILE A 202 4.38 -7.59 14.95
C ILE A 202 3.12 -7.25 14.16
N GLY A 203 3.24 -6.38 13.17
CA GLY A 203 2.12 -5.84 12.40
C GLY A 203 1.97 -6.43 11.01
N ALA A 204 3.00 -7.12 10.51
CA ALA A 204 3.01 -7.72 9.19
C ALA A 204 3.92 -8.95 9.14
N TYR A 205 3.75 -9.75 8.10
CA TYR A 205 4.59 -10.93 7.86
C TYR A 205 4.74 -11.20 6.36
N THR A 206 5.82 -11.86 6.02
CA THR A 206 6.04 -12.48 4.71
C THR A 206 5.91 -14.00 4.87
N MET A 207 5.17 -14.66 3.98
CA MET A 207 5.01 -16.12 3.97
C MET A 207 5.45 -16.71 2.64
N ALA A 208 6.25 -17.77 2.68
CA ALA A 208 6.72 -18.49 1.48
C ALA A 208 6.84 -19.99 1.73
N SER A 209 6.79 -20.78 0.63
CA SER A 209 6.94 -22.23 0.67
C SER A 209 8.37 -22.68 0.36
N PHE A 210 8.75 -23.87 0.84
CA PHE A 210 9.98 -24.58 0.44
C PHE A 210 9.90 -25.20 -0.96
N SER A 211 9.08 -24.70 -1.88
CA SER A 211 8.99 -25.25 -3.23
C SER A 211 10.33 -25.16 -3.98
N SER A 212 10.50 -25.90 -5.05
CA SER A 212 11.73 -25.89 -5.86
C SER A 212 11.99 -24.54 -6.53
N ASN A 213 10.94 -23.75 -6.73
CA ASN A 213 10.96 -22.42 -7.37
C ASN A 213 10.83 -21.28 -6.34
N GLY A 214 10.85 -21.61 -5.05
CA GLY A 214 10.51 -20.69 -3.97
C GLY A 214 11.50 -19.56 -3.71
N LEU A 215 12.73 -19.58 -4.25
CA LEU A 215 13.69 -18.52 -3.98
C LEU A 215 13.21 -17.17 -4.55
N GLY A 216 12.80 -17.16 -5.81
CA GLY A 216 12.31 -15.92 -6.45
C GLY A 216 11.06 -15.40 -5.78
N THR A 217 10.07 -16.25 -5.53
CA THR A 217 8.85 -15.89 -4.83
C THR A 217 9.14 -15.41 -3.40
N MET A 218 9.98 -16.12 -2.66
CA MET A 218 10.35 -15.71 -1.30
C MET A 218 10.99 -14.31 -1.28
N ILE A 219 11.90 -14.02 -2.21
CA ILE A 219 12.52 -12.68 -2.30
C ILE A 219 11.50 -11.63 -2.72
N HIS A 220 10.62 -11.93 -3.67
CA HIS A 220 9.52 -11.07 -4.09
C HIS A 220 8.70 -10.62 -2.86
N GLU A 221 8.23 -11.56 -2.06
CA GLU A 221 7.48 -11.26 -0.85
C GLU A 221 8.32 -10.50 0.21
N MET A 222 9.62 -10.80 0.31
CA MET A 222 10.49 -10.04 1.21
C MET A 222 10.62 -8.57 0.79
N LEU A 223 10.62 -8.27 -0.52
CA LEU A 223 10.72 -6.90 -1.02
C LEU A 223 9.45 -6.08 -0.74
N HIS A 224 8.26 -6.71 -0.66
CA HIS A 224 7.05 -6.03 -0.22
C HIS A 224 7.19 -5.43 1.18
N MET A 225 7.88 -6.11 2.10
CA MET A 225 8.17 -5.55 3.43
C MET A 225 9.09 -4.31 3.41
N MET A 226 9.70 -4.00 2.26
CA MET A 226 10.53 -2.81 2.04
C MET A 226 9.82 -1.73 1.22
N GLY A 227 8.56 -1.96 0.86
CA GLY A 227 7.74 -1.03 0.10
C GLY A 227 7.67 -1.30 -1.39
N ALA A 228 8.23 -2.39 -1.90
CA ALA A 228 8.00 -2.80 -3.28
C ALA A 228 6.51 -3.15 -3.50
N VAL A 229 6.03 -2.88 -4.71
CA VAL A 229 4.65 -3.17 -5.13
C VAL A 229 4.65 -4.12 -6.32
N ASP A 230 3.57 -4.86 -6.51
CA ASP A 230 3.40 -5.70 -7.68
C ASP A 230 3.34 -4.87 -8.96
N LEU A 231 4.13 -5.23 -9.95
CA LEU A 231 4.22 -4.51 -11.22
C LEU A 231 3.42 -5.20 -12.34
N TYR A 232 2.41 -5.95 -11.99
CA TYR A 232 1.42 -6.57 -12.87
C TYR A 232 0.01 -6.24 -12.36
N ASP A 233 -1.03 -6.51 -13.17
CA ASP A 233 -2.41 -6.31 -12.75
C ASP A 233 -2.83 -7.35 -11.72
N VAL A 234 -2.89 -6.95 -10.45
CA VAL A 234 -3.32 -7.83 -9.34
C VAL A 234 -4.84 -7.98 -9.28
N HIS A 235 -5.59 -7.14 -10.02
CA HIS A 235 -7.05 -7.06 -9.97
C HIS A 235 -7.70 -7.27 -11.33
N THR A 236 -7.60 -8.38 -11.94
CA THR A 236 -8.11 -8.74 -13.27
C THR A 236 -9.55 -8.30 -13.62
N ALA A 237 -10.22 -7.54 -12.77
CA ALA A 237 -11.62 -7.23 -12.88
C ALA A 237 -11.94 -6.01 -13.76
N VAL A 238 -11.16 -4.89 -13.68
CA VAL A 238 -11.45 -3.64 -14.39
C VAL A 238 -10.22 -2.76 -14.53
N PRO A 239 -9.80 -2.36 -15.74
CA PRO A 239 -10.21 -2.95 -17.02
C PRO A 239 -9.60 -4.35 -17.16
N SER A 240 -10.37 -5.29 -17.72
CA SER A 240 -9.84 -6.64 -18.00
C SER A 240 -8.81 -6.54 -19.12
N SER A 241 -7.57 -6.87 -18.86
CA SER A 241 -6.50 -6.95 -19.85
C SER A 241 -5.65 -8.20 -19.64
N ASP A 242 -5.03 -8.68 -20.69
CA ASP A 242 -4.02 -9.73 -20.63
C ASP A 242 -2.60 -9.15 -20.35
N TRP A 243 -2.51 -7.92 -19.87
CA TRP A 243 -1.26 -7.21 -19.67
C TRP A 243 -0.36 -7.86 -18.61
N SER A 244 0.88 -8.10 -18.98
CA SER A 244 1.91 -8.71 -18.11
C SER A 244 2.62 -7.71 -17.19
N GLY A 245 2.20 -6.42 -17.18
CA GLY A 245 2.92 -5.38 -16.44
C GLY A 245 4.30 -5.15 -17.02
N VAL A 246 5.34 -5.26 -16.18
CA VAL A 246 6.73 -5.19 -16.64
C VAL A 246 7.34 -6.57 -16.99
N GLY A 247 6.53 -7.62 -16.96
CA GLY A 247 6.91 -8.96 -17.40
C GLY A 247 8.12 -9.54 -16.68
N ALA A 248 8.97 -10.24 -17.43
CA ALA A 248 10.16 -10.91 -16.92
C ALA A 248 11.31 -9.94 -16.52
N TRP A 249 11.11 -8.63 -16.67
CA TRP A 249 12.15 -7.61 -16.45
C TRP A 249 12.32 -7.19 -14.99
N ASP A 250 11.35 -7.50 -14.11
CA ASP A 250 11.40 -7.18 -12.67
C ASP A 250 10.92 -8.38 -11.83
N ILE A 251 11.57 -8.60 -10.69
CA ILE A 251 11.15 -9.61 -9.72
C ILE A 251 9.72 -9.34 -9.19
N MET A 252 9.28 -8.09 -9.17
CA MET A 252 7.94 -7.70 -8.74
C MET A 252 6.87 -7.92 -9.82
N ALA A 253 7.23 -8.60 -10.91
CA ALA A 253 6.33 -9.16 -11.92
C ALA A 253 6.74 -10.61 -12.22
N SER A 254 6.58 -11.12 -13.45
CA SER A 254 6.94 -12.52 -13.77
C SER A 254 8.44 -12.81 -13.69
N GLY A 255 9.30 -11.81 -13.55
CA GLY A 255 10.73 -11.95 -13.35
C GLY A 255 11.14 -12.77 -12.11
N ASN A 256 10.24 -12.96 -11.13
CA ASN A 256 10.45 -13.87 -10.00
C ASN A 256 10.60 -15.34 -10.44
N TRP A 257 10.07 -15.70 -11.62
CA TRP A 257 10.14 -17.05 -12.20
C TRP A 257 11.35 -17.30 -13.09
N ASN A 258 12.17 -16.28 -13.38
CA ASN A 258 13.35 -16.45 -14.22
C ASN A 258 14.27 -17.55 -13.69
N GLY A 259 14.87 -18.29 -14.60
CA GLY A 259 15.69 -19.48 -14.26
C GLY A 259 14.93 -20.54 -13.44
N ASN A 260 13.62 -20.66 -13.64
CA ASN A 260 12.70 -21.46 -12.83
C ASN A 260 12.73 -21.05 -11.36
N GLY A 261 12.62 -19.78 -11.08
CA GLY A 261 12.59 -19.17 -9.74
C GLY A 261 13.90 -19.23 -8.95
N ARG A 262 15.01 -19.59 -9.60
CA ARG A 262 16.33 -19.71 -8.95
C ARG A 262 17.23 -18.52 -9.23
N THR A 263 16.97 -17.83 -10.30
CA THR A 263 17.67 -16.63 -10.75
C THR A 263 16.66 -15.56 -11.11
N PRO A 264 15.85 -15.13 -10.10
CA PRO A 264 14.86 -14.10 -10.33
C PRO A 264 15.54 -12.84 -10.88
N ALA A 265 14.85 -12.11 -11.75
CA ALA A 265 15.34 -10.83 -12.26
C ALA A 265 15.71 -9.90 -11.12
N LEU A 266 16.72 -9.08 -11.31
CA LEU A 266 16.94 -7.93 -10.43
C LEU A 266 15.76 -6.95 -10.58
N PRO A 267 15.41 -6.17 -9.54
CA PRO A 267 14.37 -5.17 -9.66
C PRO A 267 14.76 -4.10 -10.68
N THR A 268 13.77 -3.51 -11.33
CA THR A 268 13.99 -2.31 -12.14
C THR A 268 14.43 -1.13 -11.27
N SER A 269 14.99 -0.11 -11.93
CA SER A 269 15.45 1.10 -11.23
C SER A 269 14.34 1.80 -10.44
N GLY A 270 13.09 1.77 -10.91
CA GLY A 270 11.94 2.31 -10.19
C GLY A 270 11.69 1.54 -8.87
N THR A 271 11.70 0.22 -8.90
CA THR A 271 11.59 -0.61 -7.70
C THR A 271 12.77 -0.41 -6.75
N LEU A 272 14.00 -0.32 -7.29
CA LEU A 272 15.20 -0.07 -6.47
C LEU A 272 15.17 1.29 -5.74
N ASP A 273 14.64 2.34 -6.40
CA ASP A 273 14.41 3.67 -5.79
C ASP A 273 13.34 3.57 -4.70
N LEU A 274 12.24 2.85 -4.96
CA LEU A 274 11.13 2.69 -4.03
C LEU A 274 11.53 1.99 -2.74
N ILE A 275 12.37 0.96 -2.82
CA ILE A 275 12.87 0.23 -1.64
C ILE A 275 14.15 0.84 -1.02
N GLY A 276 14.61 1.99 -1.50
CA GLY A 276 15.81 2.65 -0.98
C GLY A 276 17.13 1.92 -1.27
N ALA A 277 17.15 1.02 -2.26
CA ALA A 277 18.35 0.24 -2.58
C ALA A 277 19.43 1.04 -3.34
N VAL A 278 19.02 2.06 -4.09
CA VAL A 278 19.92 2.89 -4.91
C VAL A 278 19.63 4.37 -4.74
N GLU A 279 20.65 5.20 -5.01
CA GLU A 279 20.48 6.63 -5.26
C GLU A 279 20.64 6.87 -6.77
N PRO A 280 19.57 7.21 -7.50
CA PRO A 280 19.67 7.42 -8.94
C PRO A 280 20.45 8.68 -9.31
N LEU A 281 21.11 8.67 -10.45
CA LEU A 281 21.65 9.87 -11.08
C LEU A 281 20.51 10.64 -11.75
N ASP A 282 20.02 11.67 -11.07
CA ASP A 282 19.02 12.58 -11.63
C ASP A 282 19.65 13.48 -12.72
N LEU A 283 19.21 13.30 -13.95
CA LEU A 283 19.54 14.20 -15.04
C LEU A 283 18.45 15.27 -15.16
N SER A 284 18.73 16.45 -14.63
CA SER A 284 17.83 17.60 -14.74
C SER A 284 17.91 18.21 -16.13
N ILE A 285 16.93 17.92 -16.96
CA ILE A 285 16.88 18.37 -18.35
C ILE A 285 16.70 19.91 -18.45
N GLY A 286 16.04 20.52 -17.48
CA GLY A 286 15.89 21.98 -17.43
C GLY A 286 17.19 22.76 -17.29
N ALA A 287 18.28 22.10 -16.89
CA ALA A 287 19.63 22.66 -16.80
C ALA A 287 20.49 22.35 -18.02
N LEU A 288 20.06 21.49 -18.97
CA LEU A 288 20.80 21.16 -20.16
C LEU A 288 20.82 22.38 -21.10
N VAL A 289 22.03 22.86 -21.38
CA VAL A 289 22.29 23.82 -22.44
C VAL A 289 22.09 23.06 -23.77
N ALA A 290 21.77 23.74 -24.86
CA ALA A 290 21.60 23.15 -26.20
C ALA A 290 22.90 22.49 -26.74
N GLU A 291 23.34 21.42 -26.05
CA GLU A 291 24.56 20.65 -26.36
C GLU A 291 24.30 19.16 -26.16
N ASN A 292 24.93 18.34 -26.96
CA ASN A 292 24.91 16.89 -26.76
C ASN A 292 25.76 16.52 -25.54
N GLN A 293 25.24 15.71 -24.70
CA GLN A 293 25.94 15.17 -23.53
C GLN A 293 25.99 13.65 -23.61
N SER A 294 27.16 13.05 -23.38
CA SER A 294 27.32 11.60 -23.38
C SER A 294 27.42 11.08 -21.95
N TYR A 295 26.80 9.94 -21.71
CA TYR A 295 26.80 9.24 -20.43
C TYR A 295 27.13 7.78 -20.67
N THR A 296 27.80 7.16 -19.68
CA THR A 296 27.97 5.71 -19.60
C THR A 296 27.13 5.18 -18.49
N ILE A 297 26.19 4.29 -18.79
CA ILE A 297 25.34 3.59 -17.83
C ILE A 297 26.03 2.27 -17.55
N LEU A 298 26.53 2.12 -16.32
CA LEU A 298 27.21 0.89 -15.90
C LEU A 298 26.18 -0.17 -15.50
N PRO A 299 26.50 -1.46 -15.62
CA PRO A 299 25.60 -2.51 -15.15
C PRO A 299 25.43 -2.40 -13.65
N HIS A 300 24.20 -2.40 -13.19
CA HIS A 300 23.80 -2.50 -11.79
C HIS A 300 24.85 -2.09 -10.72
N VAL A 301 25.39 -0.89 -10.83
CA VAL A 301 26.33 -0.33 -9.84
C VAL A 301 25.63 0.85 -9.17
N PRO A 302 25.51 0.92 -7.83
CA PRO A 302 24.96 2.07 -7.14
C PRO A 302 25.66 3.35 -7.61
N ASN A 303 24.86 4.40 -7.79
CA ASN A 303 25.30 5.74 -8.19
C ASN A 303 25.97 5.87 -9.58
N ALA A 304 25.96 4.81 -10.40
CA ALA A 304 26.50 4.88 -11.76
C ALA A 304 25.71 4.05 -12.78
N GLY A 305 24.92 3.06 -12.32
CA GLY A 305 24.18 2.15 -13.17
C GLY A 305 22.73 2.54 -13.43
N THR A 306 22.21 3.55 -12.72
CA THR A 306 20.82 3.97 -12.77
C THR A 306 20.73 5.44 -13.09
N VAL A 307 20.11 5.77 -14.22
CA VAL A 307 19.92 7.15 -14.67
C VAL A 307 18.43 7.45 -14.73
N ARG A 308 18.03 8.60 -14.19
CA ARG A 308 16.65 9.07 -14.18
C ARG A 308 16.51 10.42 -14.85
N PHE A 309 15.54 10.56 -15.76
CA PHE A 309 15.05 11.83 -16.27
C PHE A 309 13.71 12.16 -15.66
N THR A 310 13.56 13.30 -15.03
CA THR A 310 12.26 13.84 -14.68
C THR A 310 11.60 14.44 -15.91
N ILE A 311 10.43 13.93 -16.31
CA ILE A 311 9.66 14.42 -17.47
C ILE A 311 8.48 15.30 -17.08
N ALA A 312 7.89 15.03 -15.92
CA ALA A 312 6.89 15.86 -15.26
C ALA A 312 6.99 15.64 -13.73
N PRO A 313 6.29 16.43 -12.87
CA PRO A 313 6.24 16.17 -11.45
C PRO A 313 5.70 14.77 -11.15
N GLY A 314 6.52 13.93 -10.50
CA GLY A 314 6.18 12.53 -10.21
C GLY A 314 6.28 11.58 -11.39
N GLU A 315 6.82 12.02 -12.53
CA GLU A 315 7.00 11.19 -13.73
C GLU A 315 8.46 11.14 -14.16
N TYR A 316 8.93 9.91 -14.41
CA TYR A 316 10.35 9.65 -14.69
C TYR A 316 10.53 8.70 -15.86
N ILE A 317 11.65 8.86 -16.56
CA ILE A 317 12.21 7.85 -17.47
C ILE A 317 13.46 7.30 -16.81
N TRP A 318 13.48 6.00 -16.59
CA TRP A 318 14.62 5.28 -16.05
C TRP A 318 15.40 4.59 -17.16
N MET A 319 16.70 4.50 -16.98
CA MET A 319 17.58 3.78 -17.90
C MET A 319 18.58 2.98 -17.08
N GLU A 320 18.68 1.69 -17.38
CA GLU A 320 19.57 0.77 -16.69
C GLU A 320 20.16 -0.26 -17.64
N SER A 321 21.40 -0.66 -17.39
CA SER A 321 22.06 -1.68 -18.19
C SER A 321 21.88 -3.04 -17.57
N ARG A 322 21.23 -3.96 -18.30
CA ARG A 322 21.01 -5.35 -17.91
C ARG A 322 22.01 -6.24 -18.66
N ILE A 323 22.75 -7.08 -17.92
CA ILE A 323 23.83 -7.89 -18.49
C ILE A 323 23.68 -9.37 -18.15
N ASP A 324 24.28 -10.25 -18.99
CA ASP A 324 24.30 -11.70 -18.80
C ASP A 324 25.22 -12.08 -17.62
N SER A 325 24.81 -11.72 -16.41
CA SER A 325 25.55 -12.13 -15.19
C SER A 325 24.69 -12.03 -13.94
N GLY A 326 25.15 -12.64 -12.84
CA GLY A 326 24.46 -12.58 -11.57
C GLY A 326 23.06 -13.18 -11.63
N PHE A 327 22.10 -12.47 -11.08
CA PHE A 327 20.70 -12.86 -11.14
C PHE A 327 20.03 -12.52 -12.47
N ASP A 328 20.52 -11.55 -13.22
CA ASP A 328 19.99 -11.19 -14.54
C ASP A 328 20.38 -12.14 -15.69
N ARG A 329 21.19 -13.17 -15.43
CA ARG A 329 21.67 -14.09 -16.49
C ARG A 329 20.58 -14.87 -17.23
N ASP A 330 19.42 -15.05 -16.63
CA ASP A 330 18.28 -15.74 -17.21
C ASP A 330 17.15 -14.78 -17.66
N LEU A 331 17.48 -13.49 -17.86
CA LEU A 331 16.58 -12.53 -18.52
C LEU A 331 16.36 -12.94 -19.99
N PRO A 332 15.23 -12.56 -20.61
CA PRO A 332 14.95 -12.84 -22.03
C PRO A 332 16.05 -12.34 -22.95
N ALA A 333 16.59 -11.14 -22.69
CA ALA A 333 17.72 -10.57 -23.40
C ALA A 333 18.49 -9.56 -22.52
N HIS A 334 19.60 -9.04 -23.06
CA HIS A 334 20.49 -8.11 -22.35
C HIS A 334 20.76 -6.86 -23.16
N GLY A 335 20.78 -5.70 -22.48
CA GLY A 335 20.89 -4.41 -23.14
C GLY A 335 20.63 -3.23 -22.24
N LEU A 336 20.12 -2.14 -22.80
CA LEU A 336 19.62 -0.98 -22.08
C LEU A 336 18.09 -1.13 -21.89
N LEU A 337 17.66 -1.37 -20.67
CA LEU A 337 16.24 -1.36 -20.30
C LEU A 337 15.82 0.09 -20.05
N VAL A 338 14.70 0.49 -20.64
CA VAL A 338 14.11 1.82 -20.46
C VAL A 338 12.70 1.65 -19.93
N THR A 339 12.42 2.28 -18.77
CA THR A 339 11.07 2.25 -18.19
C THR A 339 10.55 3.66 -17.96
N GLN A 340 9.23 3.81 -18.06
CA GLN A 340 8.51 5.04 -17.72
C GLN A 340 7.71 4.82 -16.46
N GLU A 341 7.92 5.70 -15.47
CA GLU A 341 7.22 5.72 -14.20
C GLU A 341 6.28 6.92 -14.13
N ASP A 342 5.04 6.71 -13.71
CA ASP A 342 4.07 7.75 -13.41
C ASP A 342 3.40 7.49 -12.04
N ARG A 343 3.90 8.18 -11.01
CA ARG A 343 3.42 8.04 -9.62
C ARG A 343 1.99 8.55 -9.41
N TYR A 344 1.41 9.24 -10.36
CA TYR A 344 0.01 9.68 -10.28
C TYR A 344 -0.96 8.50 -10.36
N HIS A 345 -0.59 7.44 -11.05
CA HIS A 345 -1.39 6.23 -11.22
C HIS A 345 -1.05 5.15 -10.17
N ALA A 346 -0.28 5.47 -9.14
CA ALA A 346 0.12 4.53 -8.11
C ALA A 346 -0.77 4.66 -6.87
N ASP A 347 -1.34 3.54 -6.44
CA ASP A 347 -1.87 3.36 -5.10
C ASP A 347 -0.97 2.38 -4.33
N PHE A 348 0.08 2.93 -3.73
CA PHE A 348 1.07 2.12 -2.99
C PHE A 348 0.49 1.51 -1.71
N GLU A 349 -0.51 2.18 -1.09
CA GLU A 349 -1.14 1.71 0.14
C GLU A 349 -1.88 0.38 -0.07
N HIS A 350 -2.46 0.19 -1.26
CA HIS A 350 -3.25 -1.00 -1.59
C HIS A 350 -2.55 -1.95 -2.58
N ASN A 351 -1.29 -1.67 -2.93
CA ASN A 351 -0.56 -2.44 -3.96
C ASN A 351 -1.29 -2.48 -5.32
N GLU A 352 -1.92 -1.36 -5.71
CA GLU A 352 -2.72 -1.25 -6.93
C GLU A 352 -2.09 -0.24 -7.88
N VAL A 353 -1.12 -0.66 -8.66
CA VAL A 353 -0.32 0.26 -9.47
C VAL A 353 -0.42 0.03 -10.98
N ASN A 354 -0.37 -1.18 -11.47
CA ASN A 354 -0.30 -1.50 -12.89
C ASN A 354 -1.62 -2.14 -13.39
N ARG A 355 -2.75 -1.45 -13.23
CA ARG A 355 -4.08 -1.94 -13.61
C ARG A 355 -4.46 -1.63 -15.05
N ASP A 356 -3.92 -0.55 -15.61
CA ASP A 356 -4.23 -0.04 -16.95
C ASP A 356 -2.92 0.19 -17.71
N PRO A 357 -2.66 -0.54 -18.82
CA PRO A 357 -1.45 -0.39 -19.59
C PRO A 357 -1.28 1.00 -20.23
N GLU A 358 -2.40 1.69 -20.53
CA GLU A 358 -2.36 3.07 -21.05
C GLU A 358 -1.95 4.08 -19.96
N HIS A 359 -2.24 3.76 -18.68
CA HIS A 359 -2.02 4.63 -17.51
C HIS A 359 -1.31 3.87 -16.38
N ALA A 360 -0.20 3.24 -16.71
CA ALA A 360 0.60 2.45 -15.80
C ALA A 360 1.40 3.30 -14.81
N TYR A 361 1.61 2.77 -13.61
CA TYR A 361 2.62 3.30 -12.68
C TYR A 361 4.03 3.13 -13.25
N LEU A 362 4.37 1.91 -13.67
CA LEU A 362 5.65 1.58 -14.28
C LEU A 362 5.42 0.69 -15.50
N LYS A 363 5.98 1.10 -16.64
CA LYS A 363 5.94 0.30 -17.87
C LYS A 363 7.28 0.29 -18.58
N VAL A 364 7.55 -0.79 -19.29
CA VAL A 364 8.70 -0.90 -20.19
C VAL A 364 8.42 -0.12 -21.47
N ILE A 365 9.40 0.62 -21.95
CA ILE A 365 9.40 1.19 -23.30
C ILE A 365 10.02 0.15 -24.23
N GLU A 366 9.19 -0.66 -24.86
CA GLU A 366 9.61 -1.76 -25.74
C GLU A 366 10.40 -1.22 -26.95
N ALA A 367 11.60 -1.75 -27.16
CA ALA A 367 12.50 -1.24 -28.19
C ALA A 367 12.03 -1.55 -29.61
N ASP A 368 11.25 -2.60 -29.80
CA ASP A 368 10.66 -2.98 -31.13
C ASP A 368 9.23 -2.46 -31.31
N GLN A 369 8.57 -1.97 -30.26
CA GLN A 369 7.23 -1.37 -30.28
C GLN A 369 6.12 -2.35 -30.74
N ASP A 370 6.24 -3.64 -30.45
CA ASP A 370 5.23 -4.61 -30.87
C ASP A 370 4.11 -4.83 -29.86
N ALA A 371 4.20 -4.17 -28.69
CA ALA A 371 3.25 -4.24 -27.58
C ALA A 371 3.09 -5.66 -27.00
N SER A 372 4.20 -6.39 -26.90
CA SER A 372 4.21 -7.76 -26.40
C SER A 372 3.70 -7.86 -24.98
N LEU A 373 4.14 -6.99 -24.08
CA LEU A 373 3.70 -6.94 -22.68
C LEU A 373 2.21 -6.64 -22.53
N GLU A 374 1.67 -5.73 -23.35
CA GLU A 374 0.23 -5.41 -23.37
C GLU A 374 -0.63 -6.58 -23.87
N ASN A 375 -0.02 -7.51 -24.64
CA ASN A 375 -0.67 -8.70 -25.17
C ASN A 375 -0.39 -9.98 -24.35
N GLY A 376 0.13 -9.85 -23.12
CA GLY A 376 0.38 -10.97 -22.22
C GLY A 376 1.58 -11.83 -22.56
N ILE A 377 2.55 -11.29 -23.30
CA ILE A 377 3.84 -11.91 -23.57
C ILE A 377 4.87 -11.21 -22.68
N ASP A 378 5.37 -11.92 -21.69
CA ASP A 378 6.18 -11.36 -20.61
C ASP A 378 7.69 -11.61 -20.72
N ASP A 379 8.13 -12.31 -21.76
CA ASP A 379 9.52 -12.75 -21.98
C ASP A 379 10.07 -12.42 -23.38
N ASP A 380 9.65 -11.29 -23.99
CA ASP A 380 10.10 -10.91 -25.34
C ASP A 380 11.53 -10.34 -25.32
N GLU A 381 12.38 -10.91 -26.19
CA GLU A 381 13.75 -10.45 -26.38
C GLU A 381 13.84 -9.05 -27.06
N GLY A 382 12.76 -8.62 -27.72
CA GLY A 382 12.66 -7.36 -28.46
C GLY A 382 12.44 -6.12 -27.57
N ASP A 383 12.02 -6.29 -26.32
CA ASP A 383 11.71 -5.19 -25.41
C ASP A 383 12.91 -4.33 -25.05
N ILE A 384 14.12 -4.91 -25.04
CA ILE A 384 15.33 -4.27 -24.54
C ILE A 384 16.13 -3.61 -25.69
N PHE A 385 16.65 -2.43 -25.45
CA PHE A 385 17.44 -1.71 -26.43
C PHE A 385 18.87 -2.25 -26.55
N THR A 386 19.26 -2.61 -27.77
CA THR A 386 20.66 -2.87 -28.15
C THR A 386 21.23 -1.77 -29.04
N SER A 387 20.39 -0.92 -29.60
CA SER A 387 20.69 0.27 -30.42
C SER A 387 19.40 1.07 -30.62
N GLY A 388 19.51 2.27 -31.18
CA GLY A 388 18.35 3.07 -31.56
C GLY A 388 18.28 4.42 -30.88
N THR A 389 17.13 5.06 -31.01
CA THR A 389 16.85 6.38 -30.42
C THR A 389 15.46 6.41 -29.82
N PHE A 390 15.29 7.18 -28.74
CA PHE A 390 14.00 7.43 -28.14
C PHE A 390 13.90 8.84 -27.53
N GLY A 391 12.70 9.31 -27.26
CA GLY A 391 12.43 10.68 -26.79
C GLY A 391 11.67 11.51 -27.80
N ALA A 392 12.20 12.66 -28.21
CA ALA A 392 11.59 13.51 -29.23
C ALA A 392 11.69 12.90 -30.64
N ASP A 393 12.80 12.21 -30.92
CA ASP A 393 13.03 11.46 -32.14
C ASP A 393 13.13 9.96 -31.85
N GLY A 394 12.81 9.11 -32.80
CA GLY A 394 12.77 7.66 -32.65
C GLY A 394 11.49 7.21 -31.99
N ILE A 395 11.59 6.37 -30.92
CA ILE A 395 10.44 5.98 -30.12
C ILE A 395 10.00 7.19 -29.28
N GLN A 396 8.81 7.72 -29.57
CA GLN A 396 8.33 8.94 -28.94
C GLN A 396 7.92 8.67 -27.47
N ILE A 397 8.43 9.48 -26.56
CA ILE A 397 8.06 9.47 -25.15
C ILE A 397 7.21 10.70 -24.85
N ARG A 398 6.05 10.48 -24.26
CA ARG A 398 5.15 11.53 -23.76
C ARG A 398 4.94 11.37 -22.27
N ASP A 399 4.80 12.51 -21.58
CA ASP A 399 4.39 12.52 -20.19
C ASP A 399 2.87 12.35 -20.03
N GLY A 400 2.38 12.20 -18.80
CA GLY A 400 0.96 12.09 -18.48
C GLY A 400 0.13 13.33 -18.82
N HIS A 401 0.75 14.41 -19.28
CA HIS A 401 0.11 15.59 -19.83
C HIS A 401 0.06 15.59 -21.37
N GLY A 402 0.49 14.49 -22.00
CA GLY A 402 0.55 14.32 -23.44
C GLY A 402 1.64 15.14 -24.12
N ARG A 403 2.60 15.73 -23.38
CA ARG A 403 3.72 16.48 -23.94
C ARG A 403 4.80 15.52 -24.43
N LEU A 404 5.25 15.69 -25.66
CA LEU A 404 6.45 15.03 -26.14
C LEU A 404 7.66 15.61 -25.40
N VAL A 405 8.50 14.74 -24.84
CA VAL A 405 9.74 15.18 -24.20
C VAL A 405 10.62 15.95 -25.19
N PRO A 406 11.32 17.03 -24.78
CA PRO A 406 12.08 17.87 -25.70
C PRO A 406 13.48 17.33 -26.05
N TRP A 407 13.86 16.21 -25.50
CA TRP A 407 15.17 15.59 -25.65
C TRP A 407 15.10 14.29 -26.47
N THR A 408 16.25 13.89 -27.00
CA THR A 408 16.43 12.61 -27.68
C THR A 408 17.65 11.90 -27.09
N VAL A 409 17.48 10.64 -26.73
CA VAL A 409 18.58 9.74 -26.37
C VAL A 409 18.94 8.90 -27.59
N THR A 410 20.22 8.86 -27.91
CA THR A 410 20.81 7.95 -28.92
C THR A 410 21.67 6.94 -28.17
N ILE A 411 21.47 5.66 -28.42
CA ILE A 411 22.28 4.58 -27.87
C ILE A 411 23.49 4.38 -28.80
N ASP A 412 24.67 4.73 -28.29
CA ASP A 412 25.93 4.71 -29.07
C ASP A 412 26.54 3.30 -29.06
N SER A 413 26.48 2.60 -27.92
CA SER A 413 26.95 1.23 -27.76
C SER A 413 26.31 0.54 -26.57
N VAL A 414 26.16 -0.78 -26.67
CA VAL A 414 25.72 -1.65 -25.54
C VAL A 414 26.60 -2.89 -25.55
N ASP A 415 27.19 -3.21 -24.39
CA ASP A 415 27.97 -4.43 -24.23
C ASP A 415 27.95 -4.88 -22.74
N SER A 416 28.70 -5.92 -22.39
CA SER A 416 28.77 -6.45 -21.02
C SER A 416 29.39 -5.47 -19.99
N SER A 417 29.95 -4.34 -20.42
CA SER A 417 30.47 -3.29 -19.53
C SER A 417 29.47 -2.16 -19.28
N GLY A 418 28.34 -2.17 -20.00
CA GLY A 418 27.26 -1.19 -19.86
C GLY A 418 26.77 -0.64 -21.18
N ALA A 419 26.14 0.53 -21.12
CA ALA A 419 25.61 1.24 -22.29
C ALA A 419 26.19 2.66 -22.38
N ASP A 420 26.68 3.06 -23.53
CA ASP A 420 27.00 4.47 -23.80
C ASP A 420 25.83 5.12 -24.53
N ILE A 421 25.41 6.26 -24.03
CA ILE A 421 24.30 7.04 -24.62
C ILE A 421 24.71 8.50 -24.85
N THR A 422 24.12 9.12 -25.86
CA THR A 422 24.21 10.55 -26.10
C THR A 422 22.82 11.18 -26.00
N VAL A 423 22.68 12.15 -25.10
CA VAL A 423 21.46 12.94 -24.92
C VAL A 423 21.60 14.25 -25.65
N SER A 424 20.70 14.53 -26.60
CA SER A 424 20.57 15.81 -27.28
C SER A 424 19.35 16.57 -26.74
N HIS A 425 19.50 17.89 -26.53
CA HIS A 425 18.43 18.73 -26.01
C HIS A 425 18.49 20.12 -26.69
N PRO A 426 17.32 20.68 -27.11
CA PRO A 426 17.27 21.98 -27.80
C PRO A 426 17.49 23.19 -26.88
N GLY A 427 17.66 22.99 -25.58
CA GLY A 427 17.71 24.03 -24.59
C GLY A 427 16.31 24.43 -24.05
N PRO A 428 16.25 25.27 -22.99
CA PRO A 428 14.99 25.68 -22.39
C PRO A 428 14.17 26.56 -23.34
N GLY A 429 12.85 26.33 -23.38
CA GLY A 429 11.90 27.15 -24.09
C GLY A 429 11.68 28.52 -23.44
N HIS A 430 10.96 29.41 -24.15
CA HIS A 430 10.57 30.72 -23.63
C HIS A 430 9.51 30.62 -22.51
N ALA A 431 8.77 29.53 -22.43
CA ALA A 431 7.84 29.22 -21.38
C ALA A 431 7.81 27.71 -21.15
N GLU A 432 7.51 27.32 -19.93
CA GLU A 432 7.02 25.99 -19.60
C GLU A 432 5.51 25.96 -19.88
N ILE A 433 5.04 24.92 -20.59
CA ILE A 433 3.66 24.77 -21.02
C ILE A 433 3.14 23.45 -20.49
N MET A 434 2.07 23.52 -19.71
CA MET A 434 1.50 22.36 -19.02
C MET A 434 0.02 22.22 -19.38
N PRO A 435 -0.35 21.29 -20.25
CA PRO A 435 -1.72 20.84 -20.46
C PRO A 435 -2.27 20.13 -19.20
N PRO A 436 -3.59 19.89 -19.10
CA PRO A 436 -4.11 18.94 -18.11
C PRO A 436 -3.57 17.55 -18.37
N ARG A 437 -3.65 16.68 -17.36
CA ARG A 437 -3.35 15.25 -17.56
C ARG A 437 -4.32 14.66 -18.60
N THR A 438 -3.84 13.69 -19.35
CA THR A 438 -4.60 13.00 -20.40
C THR A 438 -4.85 11.53 -19.98
N PRO A 439 -6.01 10.95 -20.27
CA PRO A 439 -7.17 11.53 -20.95
C PRO A 439 -7.92 12.54 -20.07
N THR A 440 -8.40 13.62 -20.68
CA THR A 440 -9.20 14.61 -19.96
C THR A 440 -10.69 14.45 -20.24
N ARG A 441 -11.52 14.54 -19.18
CA ARG A 441 -12.98 14.41 -19.26
C ARG A 441 -13.63 15.77 -19.35
N LEU A 442 -14.30 16.06 -20.46
CA LEU A 442 -14.90 17.35 -20.78
C LEU A 442 -16.43 17.29 -20.78
N LEU A 443 -17.05 18.31 -20.25
CA LEU A 443 -18.51 18.50 -20.32
C LEU A 443 -18.88 19.28 -21.58
N GLY A 444 -19.56 18.67 -22.53
CA GLY A 444 -20.18 19.31 -23.69
C GLY A 444 -19.27 20.22 -24.51
N ASN A 445 -19.20 21.50 -24.16
CA ASN A 445 -18.41 22.52 -24.82
C ASN A 445 -17.34 23.14 -23.91
N GLU A 446 -16.95 22.43 -22.88
CA GLU A 446 -15.86 22.85 -21.98
C GLU A 446 -14.57 23.04 -22.77
N ASN A 447 -13.81 24.06 -22.41
CA ASN A 447 -12.49 24.33 -22.96
C ASN A 447 -11.44 23.49 -22.23
N VAL A 448 -10.28 23.27 -22.87
CA VAL A 448 -9.13 22.60 -22.24
C VAL A 448 -8.19 23.68 -21.70
N PRO A 449 -7.98 23.79 -20.38
CA PRO A 449 -7.10 24.78 -19.79
C PRO A 449 -5.63 24.39 -20.01
N ILE A 450 -4.78 25.36 -20.35
CA ILE A 450 -3.35 25.16 -20.53
C ILE A 450 -2.59 26.17 -19.68
N ALA A 451 -1.80 25.69 -18.75
CA ALA A 451 -0.94 26.53 -17.92
C ALA A 451 0.34 26.92 -18.67
N TYR A 452 0.73 28.18 -18.55
CA TYR A 452 1.97 28.75 -19.07
C TYR A 452 2.74 29.41 -17.94
N THR A 453 4.02 29.06 -17.81
CA THR A 453 4.96 29.79 -16.95
C THR A 453 6.07 30.37 -17.82
N ALA A 454 6.09 31.69 -17.99
CA ALA A 454 7.02 32.34 -18.89
C ALA A 454 8.43 32.44 -18.29
N ASN A 455 9.43 31.94 -19.01
CA ASN A 455 10.84 32.11 -18.68
C ASN A 455 11.41 33.42 -19.23
N GLN A 456 10.81 33.91 -20.31
CA GLN A 456 11.17 35.16 -21.00
C GLN A 456 9.88 35.89 -21.42
N GLU A 457 10.00 37.19 -21.75
CA GLU A 457 8.88 37.91 -22.36
C GLU A 457 8.46 37.26 -23.67
N CYS A 458 7.24 36.76 -23.77
CA CYS A 458 6.79 36.05 -24.96
C CYS A 458 5.27 36.11 -25.17
N MET A 459 4.85 35.92 -26.42
CA MET A 459 3.44 35.80 -26.81
C MET A 459 3.09 34.34 -27.06
N PRO A 460 2.14 33.75 -26.33
CA PRO A 460 1.65 32.39 -26.58
C PRO A 460 1.00 32.24 -27.95
N TRP A 461 1.24 31.08 -28.57
CA TRP A 461 0.65 30.70 -29.86
C TRP A 461 0.39 29.20 -29.92
N SER A 462 -0.43 28.77 -30.87
CA SER A 462 -0.75 27.36 -31.09
C SER A 462 -0.89 27.01 -32.56
N GLN A 463 -0.54 25.76 -32.91
CA GLN A 463 -0.85 25.12 -34.19
C GLN A 463 -1.44 23.75 -33.85
N LEU A 464 -2.75 23.67 -33.72
CA LEU A 464 -3.46 22.50 -33.20
C LEU A 464 -4.51 22.01 -34.16
N THR A 465 -4.73 20.69 -34.14
CA THR A 465 -5.81 20.02 -34.84
C THR A 465 -6.57 19.14 -33.85
N SER A 466 -7.84 18.88 -34.13
CA SER A 466 -8.64 17.89 -33.38
C SER A 466 -8.98 16.72 -34.29
N SER A 467 -8.87 15.50 -33.74
CA SER A 467 -9.11 14.25 -34.48
C SER A 467 -10.53 14.12 -35.00
N ASP A 468 -11.51 14.78 -34.38
CA ASP A 468 -12.92 14.78 -34.80
C ASP A 468 -13.25 15.88 -35.83
N GLY A 469 -12.25 16.63 -36.26
CA GLY A 469 -12.39 17.68 -37.26
C GLY A 469 -12.95 19.00 -36.79
N ARG A 470 -13.24 19.16 -35.50
CA ARG A 470 -13.58 20.48 -34.95
C ARG A 470 -12.36 21.41 -35.02
N ILE A 471 -12.62 22.70 -35.26
CA ILE A 471 -11.57 23.70 -35.22
C ILE A 471 -11.26 23.96 -33.72
N VAL A 472 -9.98 23.95 -33.40
CA VAL A 472 -9.47 24.27 -32.06
C VAL A 472 -8.56 25.50 -32.13
N SER A 473 -8.57 26.34 -31.10
CA SER A 473 -7.75 27.54 -31.05
C SER A 473 -7.43 27.93 -29.61
N LEU A 474 -6.22 28.43 -29.37
CA LEU A 474 -5.85 29.05 -28.10
C LEU A 474 -6.56 30.40 -27.96
N VAL A 475 -7.30 30.59 -26.88
CA VAL A 475 -8.03 31.82 -26.61
C VAL A 475 -7.49 32.53 -25.38
N GLY A 476 -7.68 33.86 -25.34
CA GLY A 476 -7.20 34.67 -24.23
C GLY A 476 -5.70 34.98 -24.25
N ALA A 477 -4.95 34.47 -25.23
CA ALA A 477 -3.52 34.68 -25.32
C ALA A 477 -3.13 36.16 -25.29
N ARG A 478 -2.16 36.53 -24.45
CA ARG A 478 -1.60 37.87 -24.29
C ARG A 478 -0.10 37.78 -24.04
N MET A 479 0.58 38.90 -24.16
CA MET A 479 2.02 38.97 -23.82
C MET A 479 2.22 38.61 -22.35
N LEU A 480 3.16 37.73 -22.08
CA LEU A 480 3.59 37.32 -20.76
C LEU A 480 4.92 37.95 -20.40
N ALA A 481 5.06 38.39 -19.15
CA ALA A 481 6.33 38.87 -18.61
C ALA A 481 7.17 37.69 -18.06
N PRO A 482 8.51 37.80 -17.99
CA PRO A 482 9.35 36.80 -17.37
C PRO A 482 8.90 36.48 -15.94
N GLY A 483 8.75 35.20 -15.59
CA GLY A 483 8.27 34.70 -14.31
C GLY A 483 6.75 34.75 -14.11
N GLU A 484 6.01 35.21 -15.12
CA GLU A 484 4.55 35.23 -15.05
C GLU A 484 3.98 33.82 -15.33
N SER A 485 3.10 33.34 -14.41
CA SER A 485 2.31 32.13 -14.57
C SER A 485 0.84 32.49 -14.78
N THR A 486 0.22 31.87 -15.79
CA THR A 486 -1.21 32.10 -16.13
C THR A 486 -1.77 30.89 -16.88
N GLU A 487 -3.08 30.88 -17.03
CA GLU A 487 -3.80 29.84 -17.79
C GLU A 487 -4.46 30.45 -19.01
N PHE A 488 -4.43 29.73 -20.12
CA PHE A 488 -5.16 29.99 -21.35
C PHE A 488 -5.96 28.79 -21.75
N ASP A 489 -7.04 29.00 -22.48
CA ASP A 489 -7.93 27.92 -22.89
C ASP A 489 -7.70 27.48 -24.36
N ILE A 490 -7.77 26.18 -24.63
CA ILE A 490 -8.05 25.68 -25.96
C ILE A 490 -9.55 25.54 -26.12
N ALA A 491 -10.14 26.34 -26.98
CA ALA A 491 -11.57 26.31 -27.27
C ALA A 491 -11.89 25.52 -28.53
N PHE A 492 -12.97 24.73 -28.46
CA PHE A 492 -13.55 24.04 -29.61
C PHE A 492 -14.58 24.94 -30.32
N SER A 493 -14.61 24.91 -31.65
CA SER A 493 -15.56 25.69 -32.46
C SER A 493 -17.02 25.24 -32.30
N GLN A 494 -17.26 24.03 -31.84
CA GLN A 494 -18.59 23.42 -31.67
C GLN A 494 -18.56 22.45 -30.48
N SER A 495 -19.74 22.29 -29.84
CA SER A 495 -19.95 21.28 -28.81
C SER A 495 -19.97 19.88 -29.44
N ALA A 496 -19.48 18.89 -28.69
CA ALA A 496 -19.67 17.49 -28.99
C ALA A 496 -20.68 16.82 -28.04
N THR A 497 -21.22 15.70 -28.43
CA THR A 497 -22.18 14.93 -27.63
C THR A 497 -21.44 14.01 -26.65
N PRO A 498 -22.00 13.75 -25.47
CA PRO A 498 -21.46 12.72 -24.57
C PRO A 498 -21.31 11.39 -25.32
N GLY A 499 -20.25 10.65 -24.97
CA GLY A 499 -19.86 9.42 -25.66
C GLY A 499 -18.86 9.64 -26.81
N THR A 500 -18.55 10.92 -27.15
CA THR A 500 -17.56 11.22 -28.16
C THR A 500 -16.16 11.25 -27.53
N THR A 501 -15.18 10.62 -28.18
CA THR A 501 -13.76 10.65 -27.83
C THR A 501 -12.93 11.25 -28.95
N GLY A 502 -11.73 11.66 -28.63
CA GLY A 502 -10.75 12.12 -29.61
C GLY A 502 -9.52 12.67 -28.93
N TYR A 503 -8.69 13.33 -29.72
CA TYR A 503 -7.49 14.01 -29.19
C TYR A 503 -7.29 15.36 -29.88
N ILE A 504 -6.58 16.25 -29.19
CA ILE A 504 -5.99 17.47 -29.72
C ILE A 504 -4.51 17.20 -29.89
N GLU A 505 -3.98 17.42 -31.08
CA GLU A 505 -2.56 17.27 -31.36
C GLU A 505 -1.98 18.49 -32.04
N GLY A 506 -0.67 18.67 -31.88
CA GLY A 506 0.08 19.72 -32.52
C GLY A 506 1.04 20.43 -31.59
N THR A 507 1.31 21.70 -31.85
CA THR A 507 2.32 22.43 -31.11
C THR A 507 1.77 23.66 -30.40
N LEU A 508 2.26 23.84 -29.19
CA LEU A 508 2.09 25.05 -28.37
C LEU A 508 3.46 25.74 -28.22
N GLY A 509 3.48 27.06 -28.24
CA GLY A 509 4.71 27.81 -28.07
C GLY A 509 4.48 29.15 -27.40
N CYS A 510 5.59 29.79 -27.04
CA CYS A 510 5.64 31.16 -26.58
C CYS A 510 6.79 31.89 -27.23
N GLY A 511 6.53 33.03 -27.91
CA GLY A 511 7.51 33.77 -28.65
C GLY A 511 7.80 33.17 -30.07
N THR A 512 8.90 33.57 -30.66
CA THR A 512 9.23 33.23 -32.05
C THR A 512 10.29 32.14 -32.17
N GLN A 513 10.83 31.62 -31.09
CA GLN A 513 11.94 30.65 -31.08
C GLN A 513 11.52 29.29 -30.56
N ASN A 514 12.17 28.26 -31.08
CA ASN A 514 12.06 26.90 -30.61
C ASN A 514 12.81 26.69 -29.26
N PRO A 515 12.44 25.68 -28.47
CA PRO A 515 11.48 24.66 -28.82
C PRO A 515 10.03 25.08 -28.59
N ALA A 516 9.14 24.64 -29.48
CA ALA A 516 7.70 24.54 -29.17
C ALA A 516 7.43 23.21 -28.45
N THR A 517 6.37 23.18 -27.65
CA THR A 517 5.93 21.95 -26.99
C THR A 517 4.99 21.21 -27.92
N ASP A 518 5.35 20.01 -28.36
CA ASP A 518 4.46 19.11 -29.08
C ASP A 518 3.53 18.42 -28.03
N ILE A 519 2.25 18.40 -28.32
CA ILE A 519 1.24 17.83 -27.44
C ILE A 519 0.30 16.86 -28.17
N LYS A 520 -0.19 15.87 -27.44
CA LYS A 520 -1.32 15.01 -27.79
C LYS A 520 -2.19 14.86 -26.55
N ILE A 521 -3.29 15.63 -26.46
CA ILE A 521 -4.21 15.60 -25.34
C ILE A 521 -5.42 14.76 -25.74
N GLU A 522 -5.58 13.61 -25.16
CA GLU A 522 -6.75 12.76 -25.33
C GLU A 522 -7.91 13.30 -24.49
N TRP A 523 -9.11 13.23 -25.02
CA TRP A 523 -10.32 13.72 -24.36
C TRP A 523 -11.52 12.83 -24.61
N SER A 524 -12.41 12.78 -23.63
CA SER A 524 -13.72 12.19 -23.73
C SER A 524 -14.79 13.21 -23.32
N ILE A 525 -15.91 13.25 -24.07
CA ILE A 525 -17.06 14.08 -23.70
C ILE A 525 -17.98 13.26 -22.81
N VAL A 526 -18.15 13.69 -21.57
CA VAL A 526 -18.94 13.01 -20.56
C VAL A 526 -20.25 13.76 -20.27
N SER A 527 -21.26 13.06 -19.77
CA SER A 527 -22.55 13.63 -19.37
C SER A 527 -22.49 14.33 -18.04
N ASN A 528 -21.64 13.82 -17.16
CA ASN A 528 -21.37 14.33 -15.83
C ASN A 528 -19.95 13.95 -15.39
N ARG A 529 -19.45 14.57 -14.35
CA ARG A 529 -18.14 14.33 -13.73
C ARG A 529 -18.29 14.40 -12.23
N LEU A 530 -17.85 13.37 -11.52
CA LEU A 530 -17.88 13.32 -10.04
C LEU A 530 -17.02 14.46 -9.48
N ILE A 531 -17.55 15.18 -8.51
CA ILE A 531 -16.79 16.15 -7.71
C ILE A 531 -16.16 15.38 -6.55
N PRO A 532 -14.83 15.44 -6.34
CA PRO A 532 -14.17 14.75 -5.23
C PRO A 532 -14.80 15.10 -3.89
N GLU A 533 -15.14 14.09 -3.10
CA GLU A 533 -15.77 14.24 -1.80
C GLU A 533 -15.33 13.10 -0.85
N VAL A 534 -15.72 13.17 0.42
CA VAL A 534 -15.42 12.15 1.43
C VAL A 534 -16.73 11.75 2.10
N MET A 535 -16.93 10.46 2.27
CA MET A 535 -18.03 9.90 3.05
C MET A 535 -17.51 9.47 4.42
N GLU A 536 -18.04 10.06 5.48
CA GLU A 536 -17.74 9.68 6.85
C GLU A 536 -18.99 9.08 7.50
N GLY A 537 -18.82 8.03 8.30
CA GLY A 537 -19.93 7.36 8.97
C GLY A 537 -19.54 6.67 10.27
N GLN A 538 -20.55 6.32 11.06
CA GLN A 538 -20.41 5.53 12.27
C GLN A 538 -21.23 4.27 12.11
N ILE A 539 -20.69 3.11 12.49
CA ILE A 539 -21.30 1.80 12.34
C ILE A 539 -21.22 1.00 13.63
N ASP A 540 -22.30 0.30 14.00
CA ASP A 540 -22.28 -0.66 15.11
C ASP A 540 -21.56 -1.93 14.67
N VAL A 541 -20.61 -2.42 15.48
CA VAL A 541 -19.78 -3.60 15.15
C VAL A 541 -20.57 -4.91 15.02
N THR A 542 -21.87 -4.92 15.38
CA THR A 542 -22.72 -6.11 15.37
C THR A 542 -23.92 -6.02 14.45
N GLU A 543 -24.22 -4.86 13.89
CA GLU A 543 -25.41 -4.63 13.09
C GLU A 543 -25.06 -4.42 11.61
N ILE A 544 -25.81 -5.07 10.70
CA ILE A 544 -25.77 -4.75 9.28
C ILE A 544 -26.52 -3.43 9.10
N VAL A 545 -25.88 -2.46 8.46
CA VAL A 545 -26.46 -1.13 8.24
C VAL A 545 -26.28 -0.71 6.77
N THR A 546 -27.28 -0.02 6.23
CA THR A 546 -27.17 0.64 4.93
C THR A 546 -26.88 2.12 5.14
N LEU A 547 -25.76 2.58 4.63
CA LEU A 547 -25.39 3.98 4.61
C LEU A 547 -25.74 4.59 3.27
N GLU A 548 -26.28 5.80 3.30
CA GLU A 548 -26.66 6.56 2.10
C GLU A 548 -25.76 7.78 1.97
N HIS A 549 -25.18 7.96 0.78
CA HIS A 549 -24.37 9.14 0.47
C HIS A 549 -24.90 9.81 -0.81
N VAL A 550 -25.06 11.13 -0.76
CA VAL A 550 -25.54 11.92 -1.90
C VAL A 550 -24.35 12.39 -2.69
N LEU A 551 -24.21 11.91 -3.92
CA LEU A 551 -23.09 12.23 -4.79
C LEU A 551 -23.28 13.60 -5.45
N SER A 552 -22.18 14.35 -5.54
CA SER A 552 -22.08 15.61 -6.23
C SER A 552 -21.46 15.46 -7.60
N PHE A 553 -22.11 15.96 -8.64
CA PHE A 553 -21.62 15.91 -10.01
C PHE A 553 -21.69 17.27 -10.69
N ASP A 554 -20.66 17.61 -11.45
CA ASP A 554 -20.74 18.60 -12.50
C ASP A 554 -21.47 18.01 -13.73
N GLY A 555 -22.16 18.86 -14.49
CA GLY A 555 -22.98 18.44 -15.61
C GLY A 555 -24.42 18.17 -15.24
N ALA A 556 -25.23 17.67 -16.17
CA ALA A 556 -26.67 17.50 -15.98
C ALA A 556 -27.19 16.11 -16.41
N GLY A 557 -26.32 15.28 -16.95
CA GLY A 557 -26.68 13.93 -17.44
C GLY A 557 -26.57 12.86 -16.36
N TYR A 558 -27.01 11.66 -16.74
CA TYR A 558 -26.81 10.44 -15.97
C TYR A 558 -25.95 9.49 -16.80
N THR A 559 -24.98 8.86 -16.15
CA THR A 559 -24.10 7.85 -16.76
C THR A 559 -24.24 6.55 -16.00
N THR A 560 -24.15 5.42 -16.68
CA THR A 560 -24.06 4.12 -16.03
C THR A 560 -22.60 3.87 -15.68
N TYR A 561 -22.36 3.65 -14.40
CA TYR A 561 -21.06 3.35 -13.87
C TYR A 561 -21.01 1.92 -13.34
N ASP A 562 -19.91 1.24 -13.57
CA ASP A 562 -19.50 0.10 -12.77
C ASP A 562 -18.88 0.65 -11.48
N VAL A 563 -19.36 0.13 -10.33
CA VAL A 563 -18.99 0.64 -9.01
C VAL A 563 -18.14 -0.42 -8.33
N VAL A 564 -16.95 -0.04 -7.95
CA VAL A 564 -15.98 -0.90 -7.24
C VAL A 564 -15.69 -0.30 -5.86
N ILE A 565 -15.60 -1.15 -4.85
CA ILE A 565 -15.19 -0.76 -3.49
C ILE A 565 -13.81 -1.36 -3.26
N GLU A 566 -12.86 -0.51 -2.90
CA GLU A 566 -11.47 -0.89 -2.70
C GLU A 566 -10.99 -0.66 -1.27
N GLY A 567 -9.85 -1.26 -0.94
CA GLY A 567 -9.23 -1.22 0.36
C GLY A 567 -9.94 -2.08 1.41
N PRO A 568 -9.59 -1.94 2.69
CA PRO A 568 -10.18 -2.70 3.81
C PRO A 568 -11.70 -2.62 3.89
N LEU A 569 -12.28 -1.54 3.36
CA LEU A 569 -13.73 -1.35 3.27
C LEU A 569 -14.41 -2.45 2.44
N SER A 570 -13.78 -2.98 1.40
CA SER A 570 -14.35 -4.00 0.51
C SER A 570 -14.71 -5.30 1.25
N ARG A 571 -14.05 -5.59 2.37
CA ARG A 571 -14.31 -6.78 3.19
C ARG A 571 -15.62 -6.69 3.99
N ILE A 572 -16.14 -5.48 4.19
CA ILE A 572 -17.32 -5.23 5.03
C ILE A 572 -18.42 -4.48 4.31
N ALA A 573 -18.13 -3.87 3.15
CA ALA A 573 -19.08 -3.07 2.39
C ALA A 573 -19.43 -3.74 1.06
N SER A 574 -20.68 -3.59 0.65
CA SER A 574 -21.15 -3.97 -0.67
C SER A 574 -22.11 -2.92 -1.23
N THR A 575 -22.19 -2.85 -2.56
CA THR A 575 -23.12 -1.96 -3.28
C THR A 575 -23.54 -2.59 -4.59
N GLY A 576 -24.50 -1.98 -5.29
CA GLY A 576 -24.85 -2.42 -6.65
C GLY A 576 -23.67 -2.19 -7.60
N THR A 577 -23.23 -3.25 -8.27
CA THR A 577 -22.06 -3.22 -9.15
C THR A 577 -22.23 -2.34 -10.38
N GLN A 578 -23.45 -2.11 -10.84
CA GLN A 578 -23.77 -1.23 -11.96
C GLN A 578 -24.89 -0.27 -11.59
N GLN A 579 -24.61 1.02 -11.66
CA GLN A 579 -25.54 2.08 -11.21
C GLN A 579 -25.60 3.23 -12.21
N SER A 580 -26.82 3.77 -12.45
CA SER A 580 -26.99 4.99 -13.25
C SER A 580 -26.95 6.19 -12.31
N LEU A 581 -25.86 6.95 -12.34
CA LEU A 581 -25.58 8.04 -11.40
C LEU A 581 -25.48 9.39 -12.12
N GLY A 582 -25.86 10.45 -11.43
CA GLY A 582 -25.80 11.82 -11.89
C GLY A 582 -26.10 12.80 -10.74
N PRO A 583 -26.27 14.10 -11.01
CA PRO A 583 -26.47 15.10 -9.98
C PRO A 583 -27.54 14.75 -8.96
N GLY A 584 -27.16 14.66 -7.69
CA GLY A 584 -28.07 14.33 -6.59
C GLY A 584 -28.45 12.85 -6.48
N SER A 585 -27.77 11.96 -7.20
CA SER A 585 -27.90 10.50 -6.99
C SER A 585 -27.42 10.11 -5.60
N VAL A 586 -28.05 9.08 -5.06
CA VAL A 586 -27.69 8.51 -3.75
C VAL A 586 -27.05 7.16 -4.02
N ILE A 587 -25.83 6.96 -3.55
CA ILE A 587 -25.22 5.65 -3.47
C ILE A 587 -25.54 5.03 -2.11
N GLN A 588 -25.82 3.73 -2.11
CA GLN A 588 -26.10 2.96 -0.89
C GLN A 588 -25.00 1.93 -0.69
N LEU A 589 -24.36 1.98 0.46
CA LEU A 589 -23.38 1.00 0.91
C LEU A 589 -24.03 0.14 1.98
N GLU A 590 -24.18 -1.15 1.74
CA GLU A 590 -24.57 -2.12 2.77
C GLU A 590 -23.29 -2.54 3.50
N ILE A 591 -23.21 -2.21 4.78
CA ILE A 591 -22.05 -2.50 5.63
C ILE A 591 -22.38 -3.68 6.53
N ASN A 592 -21.61 -4.75 6.43
CA ASN A 592 -21.68 -5.92 7.27
C ASN A 592 -20.33 -6.12 7.97
N PRO A 593 -20.22 -5.82 9.27
CA PRO A 593 -18.96 -5.92 9.99
C PRO A 593 -18.33 -7.33 10.03
N ASN A 594 -19.13 -8.39 9.84
CA ASN A 594 -18.69 -9.81 9.80
C ASN A 594 -17.80 -10.25 11.00
N GLY A 595 -17.80 -9.51 12.11
CA GLY A 595 -16.90 -9.77 13.23
C GLY A 595 -15.47 -9.28 13.02
N LEU A 596 -15.19 -8.58 11.91
CA LEU A 596 -13.87 -8.06 11.57
C LEU A 596 -13.54 -6.74 12.27
N LEU A 597 -14.57 -6.05 12.79
CA LEU A 597 -14.40 -4.75 13.42
C LEU A 597 -14.50 -4.84 14.95
N SER A 598 -13.57 -4.20 15.62
CA SER A 598 -13.65 -3.92 17.07
C SER A 598 -14.05 -2.45 17.30
N PRO A 599 -14.73 -2.14 18.43
CA PRO A 599 -15.07 -0.76 18.76
C PRO A 599 -13.87 0.16 18.78
N GLY A 600 -13.95 1.28 18.06
CA GLY A 600 -12.88 2.26 17.91
C GLY A 600 -12.04 2.09 16.65
N MET A 601 -12.11 0.96 15.95
CA MET A 601 -11.44 0.78 14.66
C MET A 601 -12.02 1.71 13.60
N LEU A 602 -11.16 2.10 12.64
CA LEU A 602 -11.55 2.80 11.42
C LEU A 602 -11.50 1.80 10.26
N ALA A 603 -12.55 1.74 9.46
CA ALA A 603 -12.55 1.05 8.18
C ALA A 603 -12.46 2.11 7.08
N ASN A 604 -11.34 2.14 6.40
CA ASN A 604 -11.06 3.06 5.32
C ASN A 604 -11.14 2.34 3.98
N GLY A 605 -11.47 3.06 2.94
CA GLY A 605 -11.45 2.56 1.57
C GLY A 605 -11.93 3.60 0.60
N LYS A 606 -12.02 3.21 -0.67
CA LYS A 606 -12.47 4.05 -1.76
C LYS A 606 -13.67 3.43 -2.44
N VAL A 607 -14.56 4.26 -2.97
CA VAL A 607 -15.58 3.86 -3.94
C VAL A 607 -15.21 4.47 -5.27
N GLN A 608 -14.94 3.64 -6.24
CA GLN A 608 -14.52 4.00 -7.59
C GLN A 608 -15.66 3.82 -8.57
N LEU A 609 -15.82 4.78 -9.47
CA LEU A 609 -16.81 4.79 -10.52
C LEU A 609 -16.11 4.64 -11.88
N TYR A 610 -16.39 3.57 -12.59
CA TYR A 610 -15.88 3.31 -13.94
C TYR A 610 -16.98 3.49 -14.97
N ASP A 611 -16.68 4.12 -16.08
CA ASP A 611 -17.53 4.18 -17.26
C ASP A 611 -16.81 3.58 -18.49
N GLU A 612 -17.37 3.75 -19.66
CA GLU A 612 -16.78 3.27 -20.93
C GLU A 612 -15.40 3.87 -21.25
N PHE A 613 -14.97 4.88 -20.51
CA PHE A 613 -13.69 5.57 -20.68
C PHE A 613 -12.73 5.30 -19.51
N GLY A 614 -12.97 4.26 -18.71
CA GLY A 614 -12.17 3.91 -17.55
C GLY A 614 -12.60 4.62 -16.27
N LEU A 615 -11.68 4.85 -15.33
CA LEU A 615 -11.96 5.49 -14.04
C LEU A 615 -12.52 6.90 -14.24
N ALA A 616 -13.77 7.09 -13.85
CA ALA A 616 -14.48 8.37 -13.97
C ALA A 616 -14.32 9.26 -12.76
N GLY A 617 -14.01 8.69 -11.62
CA GLY A 617 -13.77 9.38 -10.37
C GLY A 617 -13.91 8.44 -9.17
N GLU A 618 -13.42 8.88 -8.05
CA GLU A 618 -13.47 8.15 -6.79
C GLU A 618 -13.78 9.07 -5.61
N PHE A 619 -14.20 8.48 -4.51
CA PHE A 619 -14.33 9.20 -3.24
C PHE A 619 -13.94 8.28 -2.08
N ASN A 620 -13.32 8.88 -1.07
CA ASN A 620 -12.87 8.17 0.12
C ASN A 620 -14.04 7.92 1.07
N VAL A 621 -14.05 6.76 1.71
CA VAL A 621 -15.00 6.38 2.74
C VAL A 621 -14.25 6.04 4.02
N THR A 622 -14.64 6.68 5.12
CA THR A 622 -14.09 6.41 6.45
C THR A 622 -15.23 6.07 7.41
N LEU A 623 -15.23 4.86 7.93
CA LEU A 623 -16.25 4.38 8.87
C LEU A 623 -15.64 4.11 10.23
N GLN A 624 -16.20 4.74 11.26
CA GLN A 624 -15.79 4.50 12.65
C GLN A 624 -16.67 3.41 13.27
N ALA A 625 -16.04 2.36 13.79
CA ALA A 625 -16.69 1.27 14.45
C ALA A 625 -17.11 1.63 15.89
N GLU A 626 -18.41 1.49 16.20
CA GLU A 626 -18.99 1.78 17.51
C GLU A 626 -19.37 0.51 18.25
N PRO A 627 -19.32 0.52 19.62
CA PRO A 627 -19.75 -0.62 20.40
C PRO A 627 -21.28 -0.83 20.33
N PRO A 628 -21.76 -2.09 20.45
CA PRO A 628 -23.14 -2.43 20.22
C PRO A 628 -24.12 -1.82 21.23
N GLY A 629 -25.23 -1.30 20.74
CA GLY A 629 -26.48 -0.99 21.44
C GLY A 629 -26.41 0.01 22.58
N SER A 630 -27.22 -0.22 23.64
CA SER A 630 -27.35 0.69 24.81
C SER A 630 -26.12 0.82 25.70
N VAL A 631 -25.15 -0.06 25.56
CA VAL A 631 -23.82 0.03 26.21
C VAL A 631 -22.96 1.06 25.49
N GLY A 632 -23.16 1.22 24.18
CA GLY A 632 -22.46 2.18 23.34
C GLY A 632 -22.56 3.62 23.82
N GLY A 633 -23.74 4.09 24.14
CA GLY A 633 -23.95 5.45 24.66
C GLY A 633 -23.21 5.76 25.97
N ALA A 634 -23.03 4.76 26.84
CA ALA A 634 -22.23 4.93 28.07
C ALA A 634 -20.71 4.89 27.77
N LEU A 635 -20.28 4.07 26.82
CA LEU A 635 -18.88 4.00 26.40
C LEU A 635 -18.49 5.21 25.56
N MET A 636 -19.36 5.69 24.68
CA MET A 636 -19.15 6.96 23.95
C MET A 636 -19.04 8.14 24.90
N TRP A 637 -19.91 8.20 25.94
CA TRP A 637 -19.78 9.24 26.96
C TRP A 637 -18.44 9.15 27.70
N LEU A 638 -17.94 7.92 27.92
CA LEU A 638 -16.59 7.69 28.49
C LEU A 638 -15.44 7.93 27.51
N ALA A 639 -15.67 7.79 26.21
CA ALA A 639 -14.66 8.08 25.19
C ALA A 639 -14.38 9.59 25.03
N GLU A 640 -15.32 10.41 25.45
CA GLU A 640 -15.15 11.88 25.41
C GLU A 640 -14.16 12.33 26.50
N PRO A 641 -12.98 12.90 26.15
CA PRO A 641 -11.96 13.27 27.13
C PRO A 641 -12.44 14.24 28.22
N ALA A 642 -13.33 15.17 27.89
CA ALA A 642 -13.91 16.11 28.84
C ALA A 642 -14.72 15.38 29.94
N ASN A 643 -15.45 14.32 29.56
CA ASN A 643 -16.23 13.51 30.49
C ASN A 643 -15.31 12.68 31.41
N ASN A 644 -14.20 12.20 30.88
CA ASN A 644 -13.19 11.49 31.69
C ASN A 644 -12.57 12.39 32.74
N VAL A 645 -12.23 13.63 32.40
CA VAL A 645 -11.71 14.61 33.36
C VAL A 645 -12.73 14.87 34.48
N GLN A 646 -14.01 14.99 34.15
CA GLN A 646 -15.09 15.17 35.14
C GLN A 646 -15.25 13.91 36.01
N LEU A 647 -15.28 12.72 35.42
CA LEU A 647 -15.44 11.45 36.14
C LEU A 647 -14.29 11.22 37.12
N ILE A 648 -13.04 11.43 36.67
CA ILE A 648 -11.85 11.31 37.53
C ILE A 648 -11.93 12.29 38.69
N SER A 649 -12.35 13.52 38.47
CA SER A 649 -12.51 14.51 39.56
C SER A 649 -13.56 14.10 40.58
N VAL A 650 -14.69 13.53 40.15
CA VAL A 650 -15.74 13.00 41.03
C VAL A 650 -15.25 11.79 41.84
N LEU A 651 -14.52 10.87 41.19
CA LEU A 651 -13.93 9.69 41.88
C LEU A 651 -12.89 10.11 42.92
N LEU A 652 -12.05 11.08 42.64
CA LEU A 652 -11.08 11.64 43.56
C LEU A 652 -11.78 12.34 44.74
N ALA A 653 -12.83 13.12 44.48
CA ALA A 653 -13.62 13.76 45.52
C ALA A 653 -14.28 12.72 46.44
N PHE A 654 -14.85 11.65 45.88
CA PHE A 654 -15.41 10.53 46.61
C PHE A 654 -14.37 9.80 47.47
N TRP A 655 -13.18 9.58 46.94
CA TRP A 655 -12.04 8.99 47.62
C TRP A 655 -11.62 9.85 48.85
N VAL A 656 -11.53 11.18 48.69
CA VAL A 656 -11.21 12.12 49.77
C VAL A 656 -12.23 12.07 50.88
N ILE A 657 -13.51 11.95 50.57
CA ILE A 657 -14.60 11.83 51.55
C ILE A 657 -14.55 10.48 52.26
N SER A 658 -14.36 9.38 51.50
CA SER A 658 -14.40 8.00 52.01
C SER A 658 -13.16 7.58 52.76
N SER A 659 -11.99 8.12 52.43
CA SER A 659 -10.71 7.84 53.12
C SER A 659 -10.74 8.21 54.60
N GLY A 660 -11.71 9.03 55.04
CA GLY A 660 -11.91 9.36 56.43
C GLY A 660 -12.71 8.36 57.24
N ARG A 661 -13.30 7.36 56.65
CA ARG A 661 -14.07 6.30 57.39
C ARG A 661 -13.19 5.14 57.85
N ARG A 662 -11.93 5.06 57.50
CA ARG A 662 -11.00 3.99 57.90
C ARG A 662 -10.23 4.26 59.20
N GLY A 663 -10.56 5.30 60.01
CA GLY A 663 -9.78 5.78 61.15
C GLY A 663 -10.28 5.43 62.54
N GLU A 664 -11.40 4.74 62.70
CA GLU A 664 -11.83 4.25 64.06
C GLU A 664 -11.94 2.72 64.04
N LYS A 665 -10.79 2.06 64.17
CA LYS A 665 -10.77 0.70 64.67
C LYS A 665 -10.94 0.83 66.20
N GLU A 666 -12.12 0.47 66.72
CA GLU A 666 -12.32 0.20 68.13
C GLU A 666 -11.20 -0.69 68.65
N LYS A 667 -10.56 -0.25 69.73
CA LYS A 667 -9.64 -1.11 70.49
C LYS A 667 -10.41 -2.33 70.96
N PRO A 668 -9.95 -3.53 70.73
CA PRO A 668 -10.63 -4.73 71.29
C PRO A 668 -10.53 -4.70 72.76
N ASN A 669 -11.72 -4.82 73.45
CA ASN A 669 -11.83 -5.07 74.88
C ASN A 669 -11.08 -6.36 75.23
N PRO A 670 -10.29 -6.41 76.32
CA PRO A 670 -9.62 -7.63 76.72
C PRO A 670 -10.65 -8.70 77.17
N MET A 671 -10.63 -9.83 76.48
CA MET A 671 -11.40 -10.99 76.82
C MET A 671 -10.97 -11.57 78.23
N PRO A 672 -11.87 -11.99 79.08
CA PRO A 672 -11.54 -12.68 80.32
C PRO A 672 -10.98 -14.06 80.02
N ILE A 673 -9.91 -14.38 80.75
CA ILE A 673 -9.24 -15.67 80.76
C ILE A 673 -10.18 -16.72 81.26
N ARG A 674 -10.61 -17.71 80.51
CA ARG A 674 -11.20 -18.97 80.92
C ARG A 674 -10.18 -20.10 80.88
N ARG A 675 -10.05 -20.80 82.01
CA ARG A 675 -9.23 -21.99 82.20
C ARG A 675 -9.70 -23.18 81.37
N PRO A 676 -8.82 -24.15 81.08
CA PRO A 676 -9.11 -25.26 80.21
C PRO A 676 -9.85 -26.37 80.95
N SER A 677 -10.83 -27.02 80.30
CA SER A 677 -11.32 -28.33 80.67
C SER A 677 -11.79 -29.11 79.44
N GLU A 678 -11.17 -30.23 79.32
CA GLU A 678 -11.63 -31.54 78.83
C GLU A 678 -11.83 -31.78 77.32
N GLN A 679 -11.10 -32.75 76.94
CA GLN A 679 -11.17 -33.63 75.75
C GLN A 679 -12.61 -34.06 75.41
N ILE A 680 -12.99 -34.03 74.17
CA ILE A 680 -13.90 -35.01 73.59
C ILE A 680 -13.41 -35.36 72.14
N MET A 681 -13.34 -36.65 71.97
CA MET A 681 -12.89 -37.48 70.87
C MET A 681 -13.33 -37.10 69.47
N ALA A 682 -12.42 -37.45 68.55
CA ALA A 682 -12.63 -37.59 67.13
C ALA A 682 -13.78 -38.58 66.79
N LYS A 683 -14.51 -38.27 65.72
CA LYS A 683 -15.29 -39.23 64.94
C LYS A 683 -14.80 -39.26 63.50
N PRO A 684 -14.78 -40.43 62.88
CA PRO A 684 -14.03 -40.66 61.62
C PRO A 684 -14.82 -40.24 60.40
N MET A 685 -14.06 -40.00 59.35
CA MET A 685 -14.52 -39.83 57.95
C MET A 685 -15.19 -41.11 57.42
N PRO A 686 -16.21 -41.04 56.61
CA PRO A 686 -16.59 -42.15 55.74
C PRO A 686 -15.86 -42.12 54.42
N GLU A 687 -15.59 -43.34 54.01
CA GLU A 687 -14.87 -43.80 52.83
C GLU A 687 -15.48 -43.36 51.50
N TYR A 688 -14.58 -43.24 50.57
CA TYR A 688 -14.70 -43.27 49.12
C TYR A 688 -15.52 -44.49 48.64
N ILE A 689 -16.49 -44.30 47.78
CA ILE A 689 -17.04 -45.33 46.91
C ILE A 689 -16.97 -44.87 45.49
N ASP A 690 -16.12 -45.58 44.78
CA ASP A 690 -15.99 -45.66 43.35
C ASP A 690 -17.17 -46.44 42.75
N SER A 691 -17.81 -45.99 41.70
CA SER A 691 -18.50 -46.85 40.74
C SER A 691 -18.76 -46.14 39.42
N ASP A 692 -18.07 -46.63 38.41
CA ASP A 692 -18.47 -46.63 37.00
C ASP A 692 -19.94 -47.05 36.83
N GLU A 693 -20.61 -46.49 35.84
CA GLU A 693 -21.28 -47.19 34.73
C GLU A 693 -22.40 -46.37 34.04
N PHE A 694 -22.25 -46.39 32.68
CA PHE A 694 -23.30 -46.39 31.65
C PHE A 694 -24.30 -45.21 31.60
N GLY A 695 -24.58 -44.62 30.51
CA GLY A 695 -24.60 -45.01 29.09
C GLY A 695 -25.59 -44.13 28.34
N ASN A 696 -25.28 -43.85 27.12
CA ASN A 696 -26.15 -43.57 25.96
C ASN A 696 -27.49 -42.85 26.16
N LEU A 697 -27.66 -41.80 25.36
CA LEU A 697 -28.70 -41.64 24.31
C LEU A 697 -28.70 -40.18 23.81
N ARG A 698 -28.26 -40.01 22.58
CA ARG A 698 -28.95 -39.64 21.33
C ARG A 698 -29.94 -38.48 21.37
N GLN A 699 -29.67 -37.60 20.41
CA GLN A 699 -30.62 -36.87 19.53
C GLN A 699 -31.39 -35.68 20.17
N PHE A 700 -31.03 -34.49 19.80
CA PHE A 700 -31.62 -33.75 18.64
C PHE A 700 -30.65 -32.64 18.25
#